data_21c83d4b8a7c9f618dbd032ecc67878e
#
_entry.id   21c83d4b8a7c9f618dbd032ecc67878e
#
_cell.length_a   1.000
_cell.length_b   1.000
_cell.length_c   1.000
_cell.angle_alpha   90.00
_cell.angle_beta   90.00
_cell.angle_gamma   90.00
#
_symmetry.space_group_name_H-M   'P 1'
#
loop_
_entity.id
_entity.type
_entity.pdbx_description
1 polymer ?
#
loop_
_entity_poly.entity_id
_entity_poly.type
_entity_poly.pdbx_seq_one_letter_code
_entity_poly.pdbx_strand_id
1 'polypeptide(L)'
;MPGRSRTARDTTAGVPPGRSRRVPALRLLDRCPPNPPPLTGLRLESETHTPLPEQYIWIEADTVSANRKGADTSGASRELDTHYFRRSFQLESAPRHVTLYVAGPRSATIYINGQKAETFQANLDMPLGIRVFSCDVGHFLRKGQNILAIEAVRGPDVGNDADDPRSLQLTRGKVLLVKIVPAEQGVIAPPLLISDAHWKASMNPASGWENANFNDSSWATADSLGSPDSSINFLQWNADAGLYNWPGYDGISPFLEQYNFPAMSVRNVYNGAGQILHADALTATNAPGAENEFRVQLPSVELNRETDPQILLDFGREVVGRLAIRSDSDQASDVAIQYGESEPEALHDPYLGVDPLHIAAHATAYGPKSAFRYVLVRFTGGKDTRYKSIQLAGINYPVTYRGFFESSDAKLNKMWAIGAYTAHLCMQDDIWDAPKRDRGRWMGDLDVSGRTIEDAFNDHFLMEDTLNRLMGNSPIKRNVNGIAGYSAFWITGEAEYYRHTGSKQQLAAFHDRLIQLMQYMETELDSRNLYANQTHSWPFVDWSPELNGDTPEARRATQMEFYAAFEQGVYLLTQMGDTGNAQIFEQRAAQMKAAAQRYLLDASTDSFGSRWQTNAMAVLSGVANPSQYDAIWKASLASVGHIHYNALIVTPYYNYYIISAMEEMGHRKAALNWIRQYWGGMVDEGATSFWEGYDPAWYKGDFHASLQADNMSGYRVSLAHGWSTGVMPWLMEQVLGIHATGSGFSTVDIRPDLIDLQWAKGGEPTPRGMLNVSIRKNDGTGTVLDLPPDTQANIYLPVSSQNTTVTVNGETQSSTPAEGGSRAMITISKPGHYVIHAQ
;
A
#
# COMPACT_ATOMS: atom_id res chain seq x y z
N MET A 1 -24.58 -11.98 -54.33
CA MET A 1 -24.75 -10.91 -55.32
C MET A 1 -24.80 -9.58 -54.62
N PRO A 2 -24.24 -8.54 -55.21
CA PRO A 2 -23.25 -7.67 -54.61
C PRO A 2 -23.72 -6.24 -54.29
N GLY A 3 -22.94 -5.60 -53.44
CA GLY A 3 -22.40 -4.30 -53.72
C GLY A 3 -23.11 -3.07 -53.17
N ARG A 4 -22.42 -2.33 -52.37
CA ARG A 4 -21.84 -1.03 -52.74
C ARG A 4 -21.10 -0.37 -51.60
N SER A 5 -19.82 -0.20 -51.85
CA SER A 5 -18.91 0.67 -51.13
C SER A 5 -19.37 2.14 -51.19
N ARG A 6 -19.17 2.88 -50.08
CA ARG A 6 -19.02 4.35 -50.13
C ARG A 6 -17.75 4.72 -49.39
N THR A 7 -16.79 5.15 -50.14
CA THR A 7 -15.57 5.85 -49.76
C THR A 7 -15.93 7.19 -49.08
N ALA A 8 -15.42 7.39 -47.89
CA ALA A 8 -15.35 8.71 -47.24
C ALA A 8 -13.99 9.35 -47.59
N ARG A 9 -14.04 10.58 -48.06
CA ARG A 9 -12.89 11.40 -48.48
C ARG A 9 -12.11 11.90 -47.26
N ASP A 10 -10.81 11.67 -47.30
CA ASP A 10 -9.79 12.42 -46.58
C ASP A 10 -9.90 13.93 -46.86
N THR A 11 -9.96 14.74 -45.81
CA THR A 11 -9.60 16.14 -45.83
C THR A 11 -8.68 16.45 -44.68
N THR A 12 -7.40 16.19 -44.87
CA THR A 12 -6.33 16.70 -44.03
C THR A 12 -6.12 18.19 -44.33
N ALA A 13 -6.52 19.07 -43.42
CA ALA A 13 -6.05 20.43 -43.38
C ALA A 13 -4.85 20.51 -42.43
N GLY A 14 -3.67 20.71 -42.99
CA GLY A 14 -2.41 20.81 -42.24
C GLY A 14 -2.35 22.10 -41.42
N VAL A 15 -2.00 21.91 -40.15
CA VAL A 15 -1.53 22.97 -39.24
C VAL A 15 0.00 23.05 -39.37
N PRO A 16 0.59 24.25 -39.55
CA PRO A 16 2.04 24.39 -39.69
C PRO A 16 2.74 24.14 -38.37
N PRO A 17 3.90 23.44 -38.32
CA PRO A 17 4.62 23.13 -37.09
C PRO A 17 5.26 24.40 -36.50
N GLY A 18 4.78 24.81 -35.33
CA GLY A 18 5.48 25.78 -34.50
C GLY A 18 6.83 25.18 -34.04
N ARG A 19 7.90 25.94 -34.28
CA ARG A 19 9.28 25.55 -33.89
C ARG A 19 9.38 25.41 -32.37
N SER A 20 9.35 24.17 -31.88
CA SER A 20 9.74 23.86 -30.52
C SER A 20 11.28 23.95 -30.40
N ARG A 21 11.79 24.83 -29.56
CA ARG A 21 13.17 24.76 -29.11
C ARG A 21 13.29 23.54 -28.19
N ARG A 22 13.75 22.43 -28.74
CA ARG A 22 14.18 21.27 -27.94
C ARG A 22 15.35 21.68 -27.07
N VAL A 23 15.16 21.77 -25.77
CA VAL A 23 16.23 21.74 -24.78
C VAL A 23 16.67 20.27 -24.68
N PRO A 24 17.98 19.95 -24.71
CA PRO A 24 18.44 18.56 -24.71
C PRO A 24 18.06 17.88 -23.39
N ALA A 25 17.27 16.84 -23.45
CA ALA A 25 16.79 16.03 -22.31
C ALA A 25 17.88 15.22 -21.58
N LEU A 26 19.14 15.33 -21.96
CA LEU A 26 20.21 14.40 -21.58
C LEU A 26 21.11 14.82 -20.41
N ARG A 27 20.84 15.93 -19.71
CA ARG A 27 21.69 16.37 -18.59
C ARG A 27 21.05 16.49 -17.21
N LEU A 28 19.80 16.09 -17.04
CA LEU A 28 19.13 16.14 -15.74
C LEU A 28 19.24 14.84 -14.93
N LEU A 29 19.58 13.73 -15.57
CA LEU A 29 19.72 12.42 -14.90
C LEU A 29 21.02 12.32 -14.05
N ASP A 30 22.02 13.12 -14.33
CA ASP A 30 23.30 13.11 -13.58
C ASP A 30 23.27 13.90 -12.26
N ARG A 31 22.12 14.51 -11.90
CA ARG A 31 21.97 15.32 -10.67
C ARG A 31 21.00 14.75 -9.64
N CYS A 32 20.52 13.52 -9.82
CA CYS A 32 19.93 12.84 -8.67
C CYS A 32 21.05 12.48 -7.70
N PRO A 33 21.02 12.94 -6.45
CA PRO A 33 21.96 12.45 -5.45
C PRO A 33 21.88 10.93 -5.39
N PRO A 34 22.98 10.23 -5.13
CA PRO A 34 23.03 8.76 -5.11
C PRO A 34 22.05 8.12 -4.11
N ASN A 35 21.56 8.86 -3.14
CA ASN A 35 20.42 8.54 -2.30
C ASN A 35 19.43 9.69 -2.40
N PRO A 36 18.13 9.45 -2.64
CA PRO A 36 17.15 10.50 -2.41
C PRO A 36 17.37 10.95 -0.95
N PRO A 37 17.53 12.26 -0.67
CA PRO A 37 17.61 12.70 0.72
C PRO A 37 16.34 12.18 1.42
N PRO A 38 16.45 11.69 2.65
CA PRO A 38 15.25 11.36 3.42
C PRO A 38 14.31 12.55 3.36
N LEU A 39 13.02 12.31 3.24
CA LEU A 39 11.99 13.36 3.20
C LEU A 39 12.01 14.25 4.46
N THR A 40 12.70 13.81 5.51
CA THR A 40 12.87 14.43 6.83
C THR A 40 13.71 15.73 6.85
N GLY A 41 14.24 16.21 5.74
CA GLY A 41 15.15 17.38 5.71
C GLY A 41 14.49 18.76 5.66
N LEU A 42 13.17 18.87 5.49
CA LEU A 42 12.44 20.12 5.36
C LEU A 42 11.27 20.16 6.35
N ARG A 43 11.55 20.13 7.66
CA ARG A 43 10.55 20.50 8.66
C ARG A 43 10.26 21.99 8.50
N LEU A 44 9.19 22.31 7.82
CA LEU A 44 8.40 23.50 8.12
C LEU A 44 7.50 23.10 9.29
N GLU A 45 7.29 24.04 10.22
CA GLU A 45 6.57 23.88 11.49
C GLU A 45 5.48 22.80 11.37
N SER A 46 5.63 21.71 12.11
CA SER A 46 4.61 20.65 12.18
C SER A 46 3.39 21.27 12.84
N GLU A 47 2.37 21.60 12.06
CA GLU A 47 1.06 21.78 12.64
C GLU A 47 0.69 20.44 13.28
N THR A 48 0.63 20.41 14.59
CA THR A 48 0.16 19.23 15.31
C THR A 48 -1.29 19.01 14.91
N HIS A 49 -1.53 17.91 14.19
CA HIS A 49 -2.89 17.50 13.86
C HIS A 49 -3.67 17.30 15.16
N THR A 50 -4.74 18.04 15.32
CA THR A 50 -5.66 17.86 16.46
C THR A 50 -6.78 16.94 15.99
N PRO A 51 -6.92 15.73 16.55
CA PRO A 51 -7.97 14.80 16.16
C PRO A 51 -9.35 15.46 16.22
N LEU A 52 -10.21 15.13 15.27
CA LEU A 52 -11.59 15.61 15.28
C LEU A 52 -12.28 15.18 16.58
N PRO A 53 -12.99 16.07 17.26
CA PRO A 53 -13.63 15.75 18.54
C PRO A 53 -14.87 14.85 18.39
N GLU A 54 -15.49 14.81 17.22
CA GLU A 54 -16.62 13.94 16.94
C GLU A 54 -16.21 12.47 16.84
N GLN A 55 -17.14 11.58 17.20
CA GLN A 55 -16.91 10.14 17.21
C GLN A 55 -18.02 9.43 16.45
N TYR A 56 -17.69 8.36 15.76
CA TYR A 56 -18.67 7.39 15.28
C TYR A 56 -19.42 6.82 16.48
N ILE A 57 -20.73 6.74 16.38
CA ILE A 57 -21.60 6.16 17.42
C ILE A 57 -22.52 5.12 16.82
N TRP A 58 -22.89 4.12 17.62
CA TRP A 58 -23.92 3.13 17.30
C TRP A 58 -24.52 2.52 18.56
N ILE A 59 -25.42 1.55 18.42
CA ILE A 59 -25.92 0.74 19.50
C ILE A 59 -26.14 -0.69 19.00
N GLU A 60 -25.68 -1.68 19.75
CA GLU A 60 -25.99 -3.09 19.52
C GLU A 60 -26.91 -3.64 20.63
N ALA A 61 -27.77 -4.62 20.27
CA ALA A 61 -28.54 -5.33 21.26
C ALA A 61 -27.64 -6.32 22.00
N ASP A 62 -27.55 -6.19 23.29
CA ASP A 62 -26.67 -6.93 24.22
C ASP A 62 -26.73 -8.47 24.14
N THR A 63 -27.55 -9.12 23.36
CA THR A 63 -27.76 -10.58 23.52
C THR A 63 -28.12 -11.36 22.25
N VAL A 64 -28.19 -10.79 21.07
CA VAL A 64 -28.72 -11.54 19.90
C VAL A 64 -27.62 -12.15 19.02
N SER A 65 -26.37 -11.72 19.14
CA SER A 65 -25.30 -12.24 18.29
C SER A 65 -24.73 -13.60 18.71
N ALA A 66 -24.91 -14.01 19.97
CA ALA A 66 -24.36 -15.27 20.48
C ALA A 66 -25.15 -16.55 20.09
N ASN A 67 -26.39 -16.44 19.62
CA ASN A 67 -27.27 -17.59 19.40
C ASN A 67 -27.82 -17.82 17.99
N ARG A 68 -27.39 -17.06 16.98
CA ARG A 68 -27.74 -17.40 15.60
C ARG A 68 -26.71 -18.36 14.99
N LYS A 69 -26.70 -19.60 15.47
CA LYS A 69 -26.23 -20.74 14.70
C LYS A 69 -27.21 -20.96 13.54
N GLY A 70 -26.75 -20.75 12.31
CA GLY A 70 -27.49 -21.07 11.09
C GLY A 70 -28.10 -19.87 10.36
N ALA A 71 -27.35 -18.83 10.11
CA ALA A 71 -27.74 -17.82 9.12
C ALA A 71 -27.37 -18.33 7.72
N ASP A 72 -28.40 -18.64 6.99
CA ASP A 72 -28.42 -18.99 5.57
C ASP A 72 -27.60 -17.98 4.74
N THR A 73 -26.62 -18.48 3.96
CA THR A 73 -25.81 -17.72 3.02
C THR A 73 -26.50 -17.48 1.67
N SER A 74 -27.78 -17.86 1.53
CA SER A 74 -28.58 -17.57 0.34
C SER A 74 -29.15 -16.15 0.42
N GLY A 75 -28.80 -15.30 -0.52
CA GLY A 75 -29.20 -13.92 -0.80
C GLY A 75 -30.63 -13.41 -0.47
N ALA A 76 -31.23 -13.83 0.64
CA ALA A 76 -32.48 -13.30 1.13
C ALA A 76 -32.25 -11.95 1.82
N SER A 77 -33.06 -10.97 1.48
CA SER A 77 -33.11 -9.62 2.02
C SER A 77 -32.93 -9.62 3.54
N ARG A 78 -31.74 -9.25 4.03
CA ARG A 78 -31.56 -8.94 5.46
C ARG A 78 -32.46 -7.76 5.79
N GLU A 79 -33.38 -7.93 6.71
CA GLU A 79 -34.15 -6.81 7.24
C GLU A 79 -33.16 -5.71 7.66
N LEU A 80 -33.41 -4.50 7.17
CA LEU A 80 -32.58 -3.36 7.44
C LEU A 80 -32.81 -2.93 8.89
N ASP A 81 -31.80 -3.04 9.73
CA ASP A 81 -31.89 -2.65 11.13
C ASP A 81 -32.01 -1.12 11.24
N THR A 82 -33.12 -0.66 11.80
CA THR A 82 -33.35 0.75 12.07
C THR A 82 -33.04 1.05 13.53
N HIS A 83 -32.26 2.09 13.77
CA HIS A 83 -31.84 2.53 15.09
C HIS A 83 -32.19 4.00 15.29
N TYR A 84 -32.45 4.39 16.52
CA TYR A 84 -32.97 5.69 16.89
C TYR A 84 -32.02 6.35 17.88
N PHE A 85 -31.61 7.59 17.58
CA PHE A 85 -30.65 8.34 18.35
C PHE A 85 -31.21 9.66 18.76
N ARG A 86 -30.88 10.11 19.98
CA ARG A 86 -31.34 11.41 20.53
C ARG A 86 -30.21 12.11 21.26
N ARG A 87 -30.19 13.45 21.13
CA ARG A 87 -29.28 14.32 21.85
C ARG A 87 -29.94 15.66 22.19
N SER A 88 -29.90 16.05 23.46
CA SER A 88 -30.27 17.39 23.89
C SER A 88 -29.02 18.28 23.95
N PHE A 89 -29.16 19.53 23.54
CA PHE A 89 -28.11 20.54 23.61
C PHE A 89 -28.66 21.94 23.79
N GLN A 90 -27.83 22.84 24.30
CA GLN A 90 -28.23 24.23 24.65
C GLN A 90 -27.61 25.21 23.68
N LEU A 91 -28.37 26.23 23.27
CA LEU A 91 -27.90 27.33 22.46
C LEU A 91 -28.14 28.65 23.14
N GLU A 92 -27.14 29.52 23.16
CA GLU A 92 -27.28 30.87 23.75
C GLU A 92 -28.11 31.82 22.90
N SER A 93 -28.13 31.58 21.59
CA SER A 93 -28.91 32.32 20.58
C SER A 93 -29.45 31.37 19.51
N ALA A 94 -30.46 31.80 18.75
CA ALA A 94 -30.95 31.06 17.60
C ALA A 94 -30.11 31.44 16.35
N PRO A 95 -29.21 30.57 15.88
CA PRO A 95 -28.41 30.86 14.69
C PRO A 95 -29.26 30.73 13.42
N ARG A 96 -29.00 31.55 12.39
CA ARG A 96 -29.81 31.57 11.14
C ARG A 96 -29.31 30.62 10.07
N HIS A 97 -28.01 30.48 9.96
CA HIS A 97 -27.35 29.66 8.94
C HIS A 97 -26.49 28.61 9.65
N VAL A 98 -26.96 27.39 9.63
CA VAL A 98 -26.34 26.28 10.34
C VAL A 98 -26.47 25.03 9.51
N THR A 99 -25.37 24.39 9.21
CA THR A 99 -25.37 23.13 8.47
C THR A 99 -25.25 21.95 9.42
N LEU A 100 -26.17 21.02 9.30
CA LEU A 100 -26.07 19.67 9.86
C LEU A 100 -25.39 18.78 8.85
N TYR A 101 -24.38 18.04 9.31
CA TYR A 101 -23.71 16.98 8.58
C TYR A 101 -24.02 15.64 9.24
N VAL A 102 -24.32 14.64 8.41
CA VAL A 102 -24.57 13.24 8.82
C VAL A 102 -23.80 12.30 7.91
N ALA A 103 -23.10 11.32 8.48
CA ALA A 103 -22.40 10.30 7.69
C ALA A 103 -22.59 8.90 8.32
N GLY A 104 -22.48 7.85 7.51
CA GLY A 104 -22.50 6.45 7.92
C GLY A 104 -23.77 5.68 7.58
N PRO A 105 -24.98 6.13 7.94
CA PRO A 105 -26.18 5.36 7.69
C PRO A 105 -26.56 5.30 6.20
N ARG A 106 -27.25 4.22 5.81
CA ARG A 106 -27.83 4.08 4.46
C ARG A 106 -28.92 5.12 4.20
N SER A 107 -29.74 5.36 5.21
CA SER A 107 -30.70 6.45 5.21
C SER A 107 -30.86 6.98 6.62
N ALA A 108 -31.18 8.26 6.72
CA ALA A 108 -31.48 8.89 7.99
C ALA A 108 -32.65 9.86 7.85
N THR A 109 -33.58 9.81 8.80
CA THR A 109 -34.62 10.81 8.96
C THR A 109 -34.30 11.67 10.17
N ILE A 110 -34.19 12.97 9.95
CA ILE A 110 -33.75 13.95 10.95
C ILE A 110 -34.96 14.71 11.49
N TYR A 111 -35.03 14.78 12.81
CA TYR A 111 -36.00 15.60 13.53
C TYR A 111 -35.30 16.58 14.44
N ILE A 112 -35.72 17.84 14.43
CA ILE A 112 -35.23 18.87 15.34
C ILE A 112 -36.42 19.44 16.07
N ASN A 113 -36.39 19.38 17.40
CA ASN A 113 -37.46 19.86 18.28
C ASN A 113 -38.84 19.25 17.94
N GLY A 114 -38.89 18.01 17.46
CA GLY A 114 -40.11 17.31 17.07
C GLY A 114 -40.57 17.58 15.63
N GLN A 115 -39.90 18.45 14.90
CA GLN A 115 -40.21 18.74 13.50
C GLN A 115 -39.25 17.97 12.59
N LYS A 116 -39.79 17.32 11.56
CA LYS A 116 -38.98 16.65 10.53
C LYS A 116 -38.22 17.70 9.73
N ALA A 117 -36.90 17.63 9.78
CA ALA A 117 -36.03 18.54 9.06
C ALA A 117 -35.69 17.99 7.66
N GLU A 118 -35.24 16.74 7.55
CA GLU A 118 -34.77 16.16 6.28
C GLU A 118 -34.83 14.64 6.33
N THR A 119 -34.83 14.00 5.15
CA THR A 119 -34.59 12.56 5.00
C THR A 119 -33.51 12.34 3.94
N PHE A 120 -32.45 11.69 4.34
CA PHE A 120 -31.34 11.31 3.45
C PHE A 120 -31.43 9.85 3.06
N GLN A 121 -31.05 9.56 1.82
CA GLN A 121 -30.94 8.20 1.32
C GLN A 121 -29.69 8.08 0.44
N ALA A 122 -28.83 7.10 0.74
CA ALA A 122 -27.68 6.80 -0.09
C ALA A 122 -28.10 6.11 -1.38
N ASN A 123 -27.52 6.48 -2.50
CA ASN A 123 -27.65 5.75 -3.74
C ASN A 123 -26.88 4.41 -3.62
N LEU A 124 -27.57 3.28 -3.87
CA LEU A 124 -27.02 1.93 -3.72
C LEU A 124 -26.14 1.47 -4.89
N ASP A 125 -26.16 2.19 -5.99
CA ASP A 125 -25.38 1.84 -7.19
C ASP A 125 -23.88 2.08 -7.04
N MET A 126 -23.46 2.68 -5.92
CA MET A 126 -22.07 2.90 -5.56
C MET A 126 -21.79 2.26 -4.18
N PRO A 127 -21.34 1.03 -4.10
CA PRO A 127 -21.23 0.28 -2.85
C PRO A 127 -20.10 0.73 -1.92
N LEU A 128 -19.25 1.66 -2.31
CA LEU A 128 -18.02 1.98 -1.61
C LEU A 128 -18.09 3.38 -0.95
N GLY A 129 -17.90 3.41 0.36
CA GLY A 129 -17.60 4.62 1.15
C GLY A 129 -18.76 5.12 2.03
N ILE A 130 -18.37 5.71 3.15
CA ILE A 130 -19.23 6.48 4.03
C ILE A 130 -19.62 7.77 3.30
N ARG A 131 -20.91 8.01 3.10
CA ARG A 131 -21.38 9.25 2.46
C ARG A 131 -21.69 10.30 3.48
N VAL A 132 -21.30 11.53 3.17
CA VAL A 132 -21.67 12.72 3.94
C VAL A 132 -22.91 13.36 3.32
N PHE A 133 -23.95 13.50 4.14
CA PHE A 133 -25.15 14.28 3.85
C PHE A 133 -25.10 15.59 4.58
N SER A 134 -25.66 16.66 4.00
CA SER A 134 -25.74 17.95 4.67
C SER A 134 -27.04 18.67 4.35
N CYS A 135 -27.57 19.43 5.32
CA CYS A 135 -28.72 20.30 5.13
C CYS A 135 -28.65 21.52 6.07
N ASP A 136 -29.27 22.63 5.65
CA ASP A 136 -29.44 23.80 6.50
C ASP A 136 -30.54 23.53 7.51
N VAL A 137 -30.21 23.66 8.81
CA VAL A 137 -31.12 23.42 9.92
C VAL A 137 -31.37 24.65 10.80
N GLY A 138 -30.82 25.80 10.40
CA GLY A 138 -30.89 27.01 11.23
C GLY A 138 -32.30 27.42 11.65
N HIS A 139 -33.28 27.24 10.77
CA HIS A 139 -34.69 27.63 11.04
C HIS A 139 -35.44 26.67 11.99
N PHE A 140 -34.90 25.50 12.30
CA PHE A 140 -35.46 24.58 13.31
C PHE A 140 -34.87 24.81 14.71
N LEU A 141 -33.75 25.56 14.82
CA LEU A 141 -33.03 25.77 16.05
C LEU A 141 -33.60 27.00 16.80
N ARG A 142 -33.56 26.94 18.13
CA ARG A 142 -34.05 28.00 19.00
C ARG A 142 -33.05 28.29 20.12
N LYS A 143 -33.14 29.48 20.70
CA LYS A 143 -32.46 29.80 21.97
C LYS A 143 -32.91 28.85 23.07
N GLY A 144 -32.00 28.38 23.90
CA GLY A 144 -32.26 27.46 24.98
C GLY A 144 -32.12 26.00 24.54
N GLN A 145 -32.87 25.12 25.12
CA GLN A 145 -32.78 23.69 24.88
C GLN A 145 -33.32 23.30 23.49
N ASN A 146 -32.54 22.53 22.78
CA ASN A 146 -32.86 21.89 21.51
C ASN A 146 -32.69 20.36 21.62
N ILE A 147 -33.43 19.63 20.82
CA ILE A 147 -33.32 18.17 20.67
C ILE A 147 -33.08 17.87 19.20
N LEU A 148 -32.01 17.12 18.94
CA LEU A 148 -31.80 16.45 17.69
C LEU A 148 -32.16 14.97 17.86
N ALA A 149 -33.04 14.48 17.01
CA ALA A 149 -33.47 13.10 16.99
C ALA A 149 -33.28 12.51 15.58
N ILE A 150 -32.70 11.32 15.47
CA ILE A 150 -32.33 10.70 14.20
C ILE A 150 -32.82 9.26 14.17
N GLU A 151 -33.59 8.93 13.13
CA GLU A 151 -33.86 7.56 12.73
C GLU A 151 -32.84 7.17 11.68
N ALA A 152 -31.96 6.21 11.97
CA ALA A 152 -30.86 5.78 11.12
C ALA A 152 -31.05 4.33 10.70
N VAL A 153 -31.07 4.09 9.40
CA VAL A 153 -31.06 2.73 8.82
C VAL A 153 -29.63 2.34 8.56
N ARG A 154 -29.24 1.17 9.02
CA ARG A 154 -27.91 0.60 8.84
C ARG A 154 -27.42 0.75 7.39
N GLY A 155 -26.18 1.16 7.21
CA GLY A 155 -25.51 1.20 5.92
C GLY A 155 -25.29 -0.19 5.33
N PRO A 156 -24.87 -0.27 4.07
CA PRO A 156 -24.50 -1.54 3.46
C PRO A 156 -23.32 -2.16 4.21
N ASP A 157 -23.21 -3.50 4.17
CA ASP A 157 -21.98 -4.17 4.55
C ASP A 157 -20.92 -3.79 3.50
N VAL A 158 -19.91 -3.05 3.90
CA VAL A 158 -18.80 -2.64 3.05
C VAL A 158 -17.53 -3.38 3.48
N GLY A 159 -16.97 -4.13 2.54
CA GLY A 159 -15.72 -4.85 2.74
C GLY A 159 -15.84 -6.15 3.53
N ASN A 160 -14.77 -6.92 3.42
CA ASN A 160 -14.62 -8.21 4.06
C ASN A 160 -13.74 -8.19 5.31
N ASP A 161 -13.17 -7.03 5.66
CA ASP A 161 -12.12 -6.92 6.68
C ASP A 161 -12.66 -6.45 8.01
N ALA A 162 -13.34 -7.36 8.66
CA ALA A 162 -13.96 -7.12 9.94
C ALA A 162 -13.10 -7.67 11.08
N ASP A 163 -11.95 -7.07 11.29
CA ASP A 163 -10.95 -7.70 12.14
C ASP A 163 -10.72 -7.00 13.48
N ASP A 164 -10.92 -5.70 13.54
CA ASP A 164 -11.14 -4.97 14.79
C ASP A 164 -12.65 -4.98 15.12
N PRO A 165 -13.11 -5.26 16.34
CA PRO A 165 -14.51 -5.16 16.73
C PRO A 165 -15.16 -3.81 16.36
N ARG A 166 -14.39 -2.73 16.35
CA ARG A 166 -14.82 -1.40 15.93
C ARG A 166 -14.94 -1.29 14.41
N SER A 167 -13.96 -1.81 13.67
CA SER A 167 -14.03 -1.86 12.20
C SER A 167 -15.12 -2.83 11.73
N LEU A 168 -15.44 -3.88 12.49
CA LEU A 168 -16.56 -4.77 12.21
C LEU A 168 -17.90 -4.04 12.17
N GLN A 169 -18.16 -3.15 13.11
CA GLN A 169 -19.39 -2.35 13.13
C GLN A 169 -19.43 -1.38 11.95
N LEU A 170 -18.31 -0.77 11.61
CA LEU A 170 -18.15 0.17 10.51
C LEU A 170 -18.33 -0.54 9.15
N THR A 171 -17.70 -1.68 8.95
CA THR A 171 -17.85 -2.48 7.72
C THR A 171 -19.25 -3.04 7.54
N ARG A 172 -19.99 -3.23 8.63
CA ARG A 172 -21.42 -3.61 8.60
C ARG A 172 -22.37 -2.43 8.46
N GLY A 173 -21.84 -1.22 8.23
CA GLY A 173 -22.63 -0.01 8.13
C GLY A 173 -23.34 0.41 9.42
N LYS A 174 -22.85 -0.06 10.57
CA LYS A 174 -23.39 0.21 11.88
C LYS A 174 -22.72 1.42 12.52
N VAL A 175 -22.82 2.56 11.85
CA VAL A 175 -22.19 3.82 12.27
C VAL A 175 -23.07 5.01 11.98
N LEU A 176 -23.01 5.97 12.88
CA LEU A 176 -23.60 7.30 12.73
C LEU A 176 -22.58 8.34 13.17
N LEU A 177 -22.28 9.28 12.30
CA LEU A 177 -21.46 10.46 12.59
C LEU A 177 -22.30 11.69 12.38
N VAL A 178 -22.28 12.63 13.33
CA VAL A 178 -23.11 13.84 13.31
C VAL A 178 -22.30 15.05 13.72
N LYS A 179 -22.50 16.16 13.00
CA LYS A 179 -21.91 17.46 13.33
C LYS A 179 -22.84 18.60 12.92
N ILE A 180 -23.04 19.56 13.79
CA ILE A 180 -23.75 20.81 13.47
C ILE A 180 -22.76 21.96 13.55
N VAL A 181 -22.61 22.71 12.45
CA VAL A 181 -21.64 23.80 12.33
C VAL A 181 -22.34 25.07 11.89
N PRO A 182 -22.06 26.22 12.54
CA PRO A 182 -22.49 27.51 12.04
C PRO A 182 -21.88 27.79 10.66
N ALA A 183 -22.70 28.26 9.72
CA ALA A 183 -22.23 28.67 8.40
C ALA A 183 -21.72 30.12 8.47
N GLU A 184 -20.51 30.32 8.95
CA GLU A 184 -19.81 31.59 8.88
C GLU A 184 -18.84 31.63 7.71
N GLN A 185 -18.78 32.74 7.01
CA GLN A 185 -17.91 32.87 5.82
C GLN A 185 -16.44 32.74 6.22
N GLY A 186 -15.81 31.66 5.75
CA GLY A 186 -14.35 31.49 5.73
C GLY A 186 -13.68 31.09 7.05
N VAL A 187 -14.42 30.79 8.10
CA VAL A 187 -13.89 30.32 9.38
C VAL A 187 -14.58 29.03 9.81
N ILE A 188 -13.81 28.02 10.17
CA ILE A 188 -14.34 26.81 10.82
C ILE A 188 -14.73 27.22 12.25
N ALA A 189 -16.01 27.56 12.45
CA ALA A 189 -16.52 27.86 13.78
C ALA A 189 -16.62 26.58 14.62
N PRO A 190 -16.46 26.66 15.94
CA PRO A 190 -16.67 25.53 16.82
C PRO A 190 -18.03 24.88 16.58
N PRO A 191 -18.14 23.55 16.54
CA PRO A 191 -19.40 22.86 16.31
C PRO A 191 -20.39 23.14 17.45
N LEU A 192 -21.65 23.32 17.09
CA LEU A 192 -22.75 23.48 18.08
C LEU A 192 -23.14 22.13 18.69
N LEU A 193 -22.93 21.07 17.97
CA LEU A 193 -23.18 19.68 18.37
C LEU A 193 -22.30 18.72 17.58
N ILE A 194 -21.84 17.68 18.25
CA ILE A 194 -21.13 16.55 17.66
C ILE A 194 -21.73 15.23 18.13
N SER A 195 -21.47 14.16 17.40
CA SER A 195 -21.71 12.80 17.90
C SER A 195 -20.60 12.41 18.88
N ASP A 196 -21.01 11.91 20.03
CA ASP A 196 -20.15 11.48 21.12
C ASP A 196 -20.87 10.46 22.01
N ALA A 197 -20.19 9.97 23.04
CA ALA A 197 -20.72 9.02 24.01
C ALA A 197 -21.89 9.57 24.88
N HIS A 198 -22.31 10.82 24.72
CA HIS A 198 -23.47 11.36 25.46
C HIS A 198 -24.78 11.23 24.69
N TRP A 199 -24.79 10.68 23.51
CA TRP A 199 -26.01 10.40 22.76
C TRP A 199 -26.79 9.26 23.39
N LYS A 200 -28.10 9.34 23.34
CA LYS A 200 -29.03 8.27 23.73
C LYS A 200 -29.44 7.50 22.47
N ALA A 201 -29.55 6.18 22.61
CA ALA A 201 -29.92 5.30 21.51
C ALA A 201 -30.94 4.25 21.93
N SER A 202 -31.77 3.82 20.98
CA SER A 202 -32.78 2.78 21.15
C SER A 202 -33.02 2.05 19.84
N MET A 203 -33.37 0.77 19.91
CA MET A 203 -33.79 -0.02 18.76
C MET A 203 -35.33 -0.05 18.64
N ASN A 204 -36.06 0.18 19.74
CA ASN A 204 -37.51 0.10 19.79
C ASN A 204 -38.06 1.28 20.59
N PRO A 205 -38.11 2.50 20.03
CA PRO A 205 -38.61 3.65 20.73
C PRO A 205 -40.14 3.62 20.88
N ALA A 206 -40.67 4.22 21.94
CA ALA A 206 -42.10 4.48 22.03
C ALA A 206 -42.51 5.61 21.07
N SER A 207 -43.77 5.61 20.66
CA SER A 207 -44.32 6.66 19.80
C SER A 207 -44.08 8.06 20.37
N GLY A 208 -43.75 8.99 19.48
CA GLY A 208 -43.42 10.38 19.87
C GLY A 208 -42.01 10.58 20.34
N TRP A 209 -41.14 9.62 20.11
CA TRP A 209 -39.72 9.67 20.48
C TRP A 209 -38.97 10.85 19.85
N GLU A 210 -39.42 11.35 18.73
CA GLU A 210 -38.86 12.52 18.02
C GLU A 210 -39.18 13.85 18.75
N ASN A 211 -40.16 13.89 19.63
CA ASN A 211 -40.63 15.13 20.29
C ASN A 211 -39.66 15.65 21.36
N ALA A 212 -39.59 16.96 21.50
CA ALA A 212 -38.69 17.61 22.44
C ALA A 212 -38.91 17.27 23.91
N ASN A 213 -40.15 16.94 24.29
CA ASN A 213 -40.57 16.60 25.65
C ASN A 213 -40.62 15.08 25.93
N PHE A 214 -40.18 14.26 24.99
CA PHE A 214 -40.08 12.81 25.18
C PHE A 214 -39.05 12.49 26.28
N ASN A 215 -39.41 11.57 27.17
CA ASN A 215 -38.50 11.09 28.20
C ASN A 215 -37.63 9.93 27.71
N ASP A 216 -36.39 10.21 27.43
CA ASP A 216 -35.40 9.21 26.96
C ASP A 216 -34.46 8.71 28.08
N SER A 217 -34.83 8.91 29.35
CA SER A 217 -34.02 8.49 30.50
C SER A 217 -33.78 6.96 30.55
N SER A 218 -34.66 6.17 29.97
CA SER A 218 -34.57 4.72 29.89
C SER A 218 -33.76 4.23 28.68
N TRP A 219 -33.40 5.11 27.78
CA TRP A 219 -32.61 4.75 26.62
C TRP A 219 -31.14 4.49 27.00
N ALA A 220 -30.52 3.54 26.36
CA ALA A 220 -29.10 3.29 26.50
C ALA A 220 -28.26 4.49 26.01
N THR A 221 -27.04 4.56 26.47
CA THR A 221 -26.03 5.44 25.88
C THR A 221 -25.52 4.81 24.61
N ALA A 222 -25.32 5.59 23.55
CA ALA A 222 -24.71 5.11 22.33
C ALA A 222 -23.24 4.71 22.56
N ASP A 223 -22.81 3.64 21.93
CA ASP A 223 -21.42 3.20 21.96
C ASP A 223 -20.56 4.12 21.10
N SER A 224 -19.45 4.59 21.65
CA SER A 224 -18.45 5.36 20.91
C SER A 224 -17.47 4.41 20.23
N LEU A 225 -17.29 4.61 18.92
CA LEU A 225 -16.46 3.75 18.06
C LEU A 225 -15.16 4.44 17.63
N GLY A 226 -14.87 5.63 18.13
CA GLY A 226 -13.67 6.39 17.84
C GLY A 226 -13.88 7.55 16.85
N SER A 227 -12.86 8.40 16.73
CA SER A 227 -12.84 9.55 15.82
C SER A 227 -12.71 9.12 14.36
N PRO A 228 -13.25 9.90 13.40
CA PRO A 228 -12.98 9.72 11.97
C PRO A 228 -11.48 9.73 11.59
N ASP A 229 -10.68 10.48 12.37
CA ASP A 229 -9.22 10.56 12.18
C ASP A 229 -8.45 9.43 12.84
N SER A 230 -9.13 8.59 13.63
CA SER A 230 -8.45 7.44 14.19
C SER A 230 -7.99 6.54 13.05
N SER A 231 -6.81 5.93 13.19
CA SER A 231 -6.21 5.01 12.22
C SER A 231 -7.04 3.75 11.93
N ILE A 232 -8.34 3.80 12.22
CA ILE A 232 -9.28 2.75 11.88
C ILE A 232 -9.60 2.91 10.39
N ASN A 233 -8.79 2.30 9.54
CA ASN A 233 -9.11 2.14 8.14
C ASN A 233 -10.28 1.18 8.02
N PHE A 234 -11.45 1.73 7.75
CA PHE A 234 -12.72 0.99 7.71
C PHE A 234 -12.91 0.20 6.43
N LEU A 235 -12.14 0.56 5.41
CA LEU A 235 -12.33 0.03 4.08
C LEU A 235 -10.97 -0.38 3.54
N GLN A 236 -10.86 -1.61 3.13
CA GLN A 236 -9.78 -2.13 2.32
C GLN A 236 -9.60 -1.34 1.01
N TRP A 237 -10.66 -0.62 0.61
CA TRP A 237 -10.80 0.10 -0.65
C TRP A 237 -11.15 1.57 -0.37
N ASN A 238 -10.22 2.49 -0.53
CA ASN A 238 -10.43 3.94 -0.40
C ASN A 238 -11.01 4.38 0.96
N ALA A 239 -10.27 4.21 2.04
CA ALA A 239 -10.65 4.70 3.36
C ALA A 239 -11.03 6.20 3.38
N ASP A 240 -10.39 7.00 2.55
CA ASP A 240 -10.64 8.44 2.44
C ASP A 240 -11.87 8.81 1.61
N ALA A 241 -12.42 7.90 0.80
CA ALA A 241 -13.37 8.28 -0.25
C ALA A 241 -14.75 8.75 0.24
N GLY A 242 -15.08 8.55 1.52
CA GLY A 242 -16.41 8.84 2.06
C GLY A 242 -16.55 10.15 2.83
N LEU A 243 -15.50 10.68 3.41
CA LEU A 243 -15.55 11.83 4.31
C LEU A 243 -15.00 13.14 3.75
N TYR A 244 -14.67 13.23 2.48
CA TYR A 244 -14.08 14.45 1.88
C TYR A 244 -14.87 15.74 2.11
N ASN A 245 -16.19 15.63 2.26
CA ASN A 245 -17.05 16.77 2.53
C ASN A 245 -17.35 16.94 4.03
N TRP A 246 -16.67 16.21 4.90
CA TRP A 246 -16.86 16.35 6.33
C TRP A 246 -16.07 17.56 6.85
N PRO A 247 -16.72 18.50 7.55
CA PRO A 247 -16.06 19.73 7.98
C PRO A 247 -14.91 19.47 8.94
N GLY A 248 -13.72 19.93 8.57
CA GLY A 248 -12.49 19.75 9.35
C GLY A 248 -11.79 18.41 9.15
N TYR A 249 -12.36 17.47 8.38
CA TYR A 249 -11.69 16.23 8.01
C TYR A 249 -10.69 16.52 6.91
N ASP A 250 -9.45 16.23 7.13
CA ASP A 250 -8.37 16.43 6.17
C ASP A 250 -7.82 15.12 5.58
N GLY A 251 -8.33 13.98 6.03
CA GLY A 251 -7.93 12.66 5.54
C GLY A 251 -6.50 12.27 5.94
N ILE A 252 -5.95 12.90 6.99
CA ILE A 252 -4.59 12.67 7.44
C ILE A 252 -4.63 12.06 8.84
N SER A 253 -4.04 10.88 8.96
CA SER A 253 -3.87 10.21 10.24
C SER A 253 -2.85 10.97 11.12
N PRO A 254 -3.02 10.97 12.46
CA PRO A 254 -2.06 11.57 13.39
C PRO A 254 -0.69 10.88 13.37
N PHE A 255 -0.56 9.71 12.76
CA PHE A 255 0.72 9.03 12.59
C PHE A 255 1.53 9.53 11.38
N LEU A 256 0.92 10.34 10.49
CA LEU A 256 1.55 10.83 9.28
C LEU A 256 2.16 12.21 9.50
N GLU A 257 3.36 12.41 8.96
CA GLU A 257 3.99 13.73 8.92
C GLU A 257 3.57 14.47 7.63
N GLN A 258 3.37 15.79 7.77
CA GLN A 258 3.13 16.68 6.65
C GLN A 258 4.34 17.57 6.40
N TYR A 259 4.61 17.86 5.13
CA TYR A 259 5.69 18.75 4.72
C TYR A 259 5.31 19.46 3.43
N ASN A 260 5.83 20.68 3.22
CA ASN A 260 5.61 21.42 1.98
C ASN A 260 6.83 21.29 1.07
N PHE A 261 6.57 21.06 -0.20
CA PHE A 261 7.62 20.87 -1.20
C PHE A 261 7.23 21.56 -2.52
N PRO A 262 8.05 22.50 -3.03
CA PRO A 262 7.80 23.15 -4.32
C PRO A 262 8.00 22.15 -5.45
N ALA A 263 7.36 22.40 -6.60
CA ALA A 263 7.68 21.65 -7.81
C ALA A 263 9.16 21.80 -8.17
N MET A 264 9.78 20.73 -8.65
CA MET A 264 11.17 20.81 -9.12
C MET A 264 11.30 21.55 -10.45
N SER A 265 10.29 21.46 -11.28
CA SER A 265 10.29 22.18 -12.56
C SER A 265 8.89 22.48 -13.04
N VAL A 266 8.78 23.57 -13.80
CA VAL A 266 7.65 23.83 -14.67
C VAL A 266 7.93 23.15 -16.01
N ARG A 267 7.19 22.09 -16.34
CA ARG A 267 7.37 21.35 -17.59
C ARG A 267 6.86 22.11 -18.79
N ASN A 268 5.64 22.63 -18.68
CA ASN A 268 4.99 23.38 -19.75
C ASN A 268 4.10 24.48 -19.19
N VAL A 269 3.97 25.56 -19.96
CA VAL A 269 3.02 26.65 -19.74
C VAL A 269 2.17 26.78 -21.00
N TYR A 270 0.87 26.65 -20.84
CA TYR A 270 -0.11 26.82 -21.90
C TYR A 270 -0.94 28.07 -21.59
N ASN A 271 -0.73 29.14 -22.34
CA ASN A 271 -1.42 30.40 -22.05
C ASN A 271 -2.93 30.37 -22.45
N GLY A 272 -3.29 29.47 -23.36
CA GLY A 272 -4.66 29.42 -23.83
C GLY A 272 -5.14 30.77 -24.41
N ALA A 273 -6.29 31.24 -23.91
CA ALA A 273 -6.81 32.57 -24.23
C ALA A 273 -6.35 33.67 -23.25
N GLY A 274 -5.60 33.29 -22.16
CA GLY A 274 -5.06 34.22 -21.17
C GLY A 274 -3.54 34.34 -21.24
N GLN A 275 -2.92 34.72 -20.13
CA GLN A 275 -1.47 34.76 -19.96
C GLN A 275 -1.02 34.31 -18.58
N ILE A 276 0.00 33.46 -18.53
CA ILE A 276 0.69 33.03 -17.31
C ILE A 276 2.02 33.77 -17.21
N LEU A 277 2.25 34.45 -16.09
CA LEU A 277 3.43 35.24 -15.80
C LEU A 277 4.18 34.65 -14.60
N HIS A 278 5.52 34.73 -14.65
CA HIS A 278 6.42 34.30 -13.55
C HIS A 278 6.22 32.84 -13.10
N ALA A 279 6.04 31.93 -14.04
CA ALA A 279 5.84 30.50 -13.74
C ALA A 279 7.05 29.86 -12.99
N ASP A 280 8.25 30.40 -13.21
CA ASP A 280 9.49 30.01 -12.51
C ASP A 280 9.44 30.25 -11.01
N ALA A 281 8.61 31.18 -10.53
CA ALA A 281 8.40 31.44 -9.11
C ALA A 281 7.87 30.22 -8.35
N LEU A 282 7.18 29.30 -9.03
CA LEU A 282 6.60 28.08 -8.42
C LEU A 282 7.64 27.00 -8.07
N THR A 283 8.86 27.13 -8.58
CA THR A 283 9.97 26.21 -8.29
C THR A 283 10.92 26.75 -7.22
N ALA A 284 10.69 27.97 -6.73
CA ALA A 284 11.52 28.60 -5.73
C ALA A 284 11.22 28.07 -4.31
N THR A 285 12.25 27.81 -3.53
CA THR A 285 12.15 27.41 -2.12
C THR A 285 11.73 28.55 -1.20
N ASN A 286 11.92 29.81 -1.63
CA ASN A 286 11.52 31.00 -0.88
C ASN A 286 10.37 31.70 -1.63
N ALA A 287 9.42 32.26 -0.85
CA ALA A 287 8.35 33.05 -1.43
C ALA A 287 8.92 34.21 -2.28
N PRO A 288 8.52 34.36 -3.54
CA PRO A 288 8.97 35.45 -4.38
C PRO A 288 8.50 36.79 -3.83
N GLY A 289 9.27 37.84 -4.11
CA GLY A 289 8.79 39.20 -3.86
C GLY A 289 7.55 39.54 -4.71
N ALA A 290 6.75 40.50 -4.29
CA ALA A 290 5.48 40.84 -4.90
C ALA A 290 5.55 41.16 -6.43
N GLU A 291 6.70 41.60 -6.92
CA GLU A 291 6.93 41.88 -8.35
C GLU A 291 7.11 40.61 -9.19
N ASN A 292 7.59 39.52 -8.57
CA ASN A 292 7.87 38.24 -9.23
C ASN A 292 6.90 37.12 -8.82
N GLU A 293 5.74 37.48 -8.29
CA GLU A 293 4.70 36.52 -7.94
C GLU A 293 4.11 35.86 -9.19
N PHE A 294 3.76 34.58 -9.04
CA PHE A 294 3.06 33.85 -10.09
C PHE A 294 1.67 34.46 -10.29
N ARG A 295 1.37 34.81 -11.54
CA ARG A 295 0.12 35.47 -11.93
C ARG A 295 -0.51 34.81 -13.14
N VAL A 296 -1.83 34.77 -13.12
CA VAL A 296 -2.64 34.34 -14.27
C VAL A 296 -3.56 35.47 -14.66
N GLN A 297 -3.43 35.94 -15.88
CA GLN A 297 -4.30 36.93 -16.48
C GLN A 297 -5.33 36.21 -17.36
N LEU A 298 -6.59 36.43 -17.08
CA LEU A 298 -7.69 35.78 -17.77
C LEU A 298 -8.45 36.78 -18.64
N PRO A 299 -8.82 36.40 -19.86
CA PRO A 299 -9.62 37.25 -20.71
C PRO A 299 -11.07 37.34 -20.21
N SER A 300 -11.78 38.37 -20.59
CA SER A 300 -13.22 38.53 -20.28
C SER A 300 -14.13 37.65 -21.16
N VAL A 301 -13.64 36.51 -21.61
CA VAL A 301 -14.39 35.54 -22.43
C VAL A 301 -14.65 34.27 -21.62
N GLU A 302 -15.67 33.53 -22.00
CA GLU A 302 -15.92 32.23 -21.43
C GLU A 302 -14.78 31.27 -21.80
N LEU A 303 -14.20 30.64 -20.78
CA LEU A 303 -13.10 29.71 -20.91
C LEU A 303 -13.64 28.28 -21.01
N ASN A 304 -12.87 27.40 -21.62
CA ASN A 304 -13.14 25.97 -21.70
C ASN A 304 -11.81 25.20 -21.65
N ARG A 305 -11.88 23.88 -21.61
CA ARG A 305 -10.70 23.01 -21.45
C ARG A 305 -9.55 23.31 -22.44
N GLU A 306 -9.87 23.78 -23.65
CA GLU A 306 -8.87 24.08 -24.70
C GLU A 306 -8.31 25.50 -24.58
N THR A 307 -9.07 26.42 -23.99
CA THR A 307 -8.72 27.84 -23.87
C THR A 307 -8.29 28.27 -22.47
N ASP A 308 -8.47 27.44 -21.46
CA ASP A 308 -7.98 27.70 -20.09
C ASP A 308 -6.45 27.86 -20.10
N PRO A 309 -5.88 28.90 -19.44
CA PRO A 309 -4.47 28.90 -19.10
C PRO A 309 -4.16 27.70 -18.21
N GLN A 310 -3.04 26.99 -18.49
CA GLN A 310 -2.68 25.77 -17.81
C GLN A 310 -1.18 25.72 -17.53
N ILE A 311 -0.81 25.09 -16.44
CA ILE A 311 0.59 24.84 -16.10
C ILE A 311 0.79 23.37 -15.72
N LEU A 312 1.81 22.74 -16.30
CA LEU A 312 2.22 21.41 -15.94
C LEU A 312 3.47 21.47 -15.03
N LEU A 313 3.32 20.97 -13.83
CA LEU A 313 4.36 20.89 -12.81
C LEU A 313 4.92 19.47 -12.74
N ASP A 314 6.25 19.34 -12.54
CA ASP A 314 6.94 18.08 -12.27
C ASP A 314 7.59 18.17 -10.87
N PHE A 315 7.24 17.27 -9.97
CA PHE A 315 7.83 17.17 -8.64
C PHE A 315 9.15 16.37 -8.62
N GLY A 316 9.62 15.92 -9.81
CA GLY A 316 10.89 15.24 -10.03
C GLY A 316 10.91 13.77 -9.60
N ARG A 317 9.96 13.34 -8.81
CA ARG A 317 9.74 11.95 -8.37
C ARG A 317 8.29 11.73 -7.99
N GLU A 318 7.92 10.47 -7.87
CA GLU A 318 6.64 10.09 -7.28
C GLU A 318 6.54 10.61 -5.84
N VAL A 319 5.39 11.17 -5.49
CA VAL A 319 5.12 11.72 -4.16
C VAL A 319 3.71 11.37 -3.70
N VAL A 320 3.48 11.34 -2.40
CA VAL A 320 2.13 11.20 -1.81
C VAL A 320 1.75 12.48 -1.11
N GLY A 321 0.55 12.98 -1.34
CA GLY A 321 0.07 14.18 -0.69
C GLY A 321 -1.05 14.87 -1.45
N ARG A 322 -1.18 16.16 -1.22
CA ARG A 322 -2.18 17.04 -1.82
C ARG A 322 -1.50 18.23 -2.49
N LEU A 323 -2.08 18.73 -3.58
CA LEU A 323 -1.64 20.02 -4.09
C LEU A 323 -2.19 21.13 -3.19
N ALA A 324 -1.32 21.95 -2.63
CA ALA A 324 -1.66 23.13 -1.85
C ALA A 324 -1.49 24.38 -2.73
N ILE A 325 -2.56 25.15 -2.92
CA ILE A 325 -2.56 26.40 -3.70
C ILE A 325 -2.88 27.55 -2.75
N ARG A 326 -1.93 28.47 -2.59
CA ARG A 326 -2.07 29.65 -1.74
C ARG A 326 -2.30 30.89 -2.60
N SER A 327 -3.51 31.45 -2.48
CA SER A 327 -3.88 32.70 -3.15
C SER A 327 -3.31 33.91 -2.43
N ASP A 328 -2.91 34.92 -3.22
CA ASP A 328 -2.64 36.29 -2.76
C ASP A 328 -3.59 37.31 -3.43
N SER A 329 -4.63 36.83 -4.06
CA SER A 329 -5.64 37.66 -4.71
C SER A 329 -6.69 38.15 -3.73
N ASP A 330 -7.19 39.39 -3.96
CA ASP A 330 -8.31 39.96 -3.22
C ASP A 330 -9.67 39.34 -3.59
N GLN A 331 -9.68 38.41 -4.52
CA GLN A 331 -10.88 37.72 -5.01
C GLN A 331 -10.63 36.22 -5.02
N ALA A 332 -11.71 35.47 -4.84
CA ALA A 332 -11.69 34.04 -5.01
C ALA A 332 -11.39 33.63 -6.47
N SER A 333 -10.81 32.46 -6.65
CA SER A 333 -10.49 31.88 -7.95
C SER A 333 -10.85 30.40 -7.97
N ASP A 334 -11.07 29.86 -9.18
CA ASP A 334 -11.35 28.47 -9.41
C ASP A 334 -10.29 27.85 -10.31
N VAL A 335 -9.87 26.66 -9.96
CA VAL A 335 -8.95 25.86 -10.76
C VAL A 335 -9.46 24.43 -10.91
N ALA A 336 -8.93 23.72 -11.89
CA ALA A 336 -9.12 22.28 -12.02
C ALA A 336 -7.76 21.59 -11.97
N ILE A 337 -7.65 20.54 -11.18
CA ILE A 337 -6.41 19.79 -10.91
C ILE A 337 -6.51 18.43 -11.58
N GLN A 338 -5.44 18.01 -12.26
CA GLN A 338 -5.27 16.66 -12.79
C GLN A 338 -3.93 16.11 -12.32
N TYR A 339 -3.98 15.03 -11.54
CA TYR A 339 -2.79 14.32 -11.11
C TYR A 339 -2.38 13.24 -12.11
N GLY A 340 -1.09 12.97 -12.20
CA GLY A 340 -0.56 11.83 -12.95
C GLY A 340 0.75 11.34 -12.38
N GLU A 341 0.91 10.03 -12.30
CA GLU A 341 2.20 9.40 -12.03
C GLU A 341 3.13 9.56 -13.24
N SER A 342 2.55 9.74 -14.43
CA SER A 342 3.25 10.07 -15.66
C SER A 342 2.76 11.37 -16.29
N GLU A 343 3.59 11.99 -17.14
CA GLU A 343 3.22 13.20 -17.86
C GLU A 343 2.00 12.98 -18.76
N PRO A 344 1.90 11.89 -19.57
CA PRO A 344 0.71 11.61 -20.37
C PRO A 344 -0.56 11.43 -19.53
N GLU A 345 -0.49 10.78 -18.37
CA GLU A 345 -1.64 10.64 -17.46
C GLU A 345 -2.18 12.01 -17.02
N ALA A 346 -1.29 12.91 -16.56
CA ALA A 346 -1.69 14.24 -16.13
C ALA A 346 -2.28 15.09 -17.26
N LEU A 347 -1.82 14.91 -18.51
CA LEU A 347 -2.22 15.74 -19.65
C LEU A 347 -3.52 15.27 -20.31
N HIS A 348 -3.75 13.96 -20.42
CA HIS A 348 -4.77 13.43 -21.31
C HIS A 348 -5.96 12.81 -20.58
N ASP A 349 -5.73 11.81 -19.76
CA ASP A 349 -6.79 11.02 -19.14
C ASP A 349 -6.38 10.58 -17.73
N PRO A 350 -6.41 11.50 -16.77
CA PRO A 350 -6.01 11.19 -15.41
C PRO A 350 -6.92 10.11 -14.82
N TYR A 351 -6.33 9.02 -14.32
CA TYR A 351 -7.09 7.89 -13.75
C TYR A 351 -8.06 8.33 -12.64
N LEU A 352 -7.62 9.26 -11.81
CA LEU A 352 -8.44 9.78 -10.71
C LEU A 352 -9.40 10.92 -11.13
N GLY A 353 -9.42 11.28 -12.42
CA GLY A 353 -10.29 12.31 -12.95
C GLY A 353 -9.76 13.73 -12.77
N VAL A 354 -10.68 14.69 -12.86
CA VAL A 354 -10.39 16.13 -12.79
C VAL A 354 -11.10 16.70 -11.57
N ASP A 355 -10.33 17.26 -10.64
CA ASP A 355 -10.84 17.82 -9.39
C ASP A 355 -10.98 19.35 -9.48
N PRO A 356 -12.20 19.89 -9.39
CA PRO A 356 -12.41 21.32 -9.25
C PRO A 356 -12.03 21.78 -7.85
N LEU A 357 -11.33 22.91 -7.75
CA LEU A 357 -10.92 23.49 -6.48
C LEU A 357 -11.24 24.98 -6.43
N HIS A 358 -12.06 25.38 -5.48
CA HIS A 358 -12.33 26.76 -5.16
C HIS A 358 -11.32 27.32 -4.16
N ILE A 359 -10.71 28.45 -4.45
CA ILE A 359 -9.69 29.08 -3.63
C ILE A 359 -10.19 30.46 -3.20
N ALA A 360 -10.50 30.63 -1.92
CA ALA A 360 -10.93 31.90 -1.39
C ALA A 360 -9.80 32.95 -1.41
N ALA A 361 -10.17 34.24 -1.37
CA ALA A 361 -9.21 35.33 -1.32
C ALA A 361 -8.25 35.15 -0.13
N HIS A 362 -6.95 35.33 -0.38
CA HIS A 362 -5.84 35.22 0.62
C HIS A 362 -5.80 33.89 1.38
N ALA A 363 -6.44 32.82 0.88
CA ALA A 363 -6.51 31.53 1.53
C ALA A 363 -5.62 30.49 0.85
N THR A 364 -5.40 29.37 1.55
CA THR A 364 -4.85 28.15 0.99
C THR A 364 -5.97 27.14 0.79
N ALA A 365 -6.01 26.53 -0.38
CA ALA A 365 -6.90 25.42 -0.68
C ALA A 365 -6.08 24.17 -1.03
N TYR A 366 -6.63 23.00 -0.72
CA TYR A 366 -5.97 21.73 -0.90
C TYR A 366 -6.77 20.87 -1.87
N GLY A 367 -6.10 20.29 -2.86
CA GLY A 367 -6.64 19.23 -3.70
C GLY A 367 -6.82 17.92 -2.94
N PRO A 368 -7.39 16.89 -3.56
CA PRO A 368 -7.50 15.57 -2.94
C PRO A 368 -6.12 14.93 -2.69
N LYS A 369 -6.03 14.04 -1.69
CA LYS A 369 -4.84 13.22 -1.45
C LYS A 369 -4.66 12.21 -2.58
N SER A 370 -3.45 12.13 -3.13
CA SER A 370 -3.09 11.15 -4.16
C SER A 370 -1.60 10.86 -4.16
N ALA A 371 -1.20 9.85 -4.94
CA ALA A 371 0.16 9.69 -5.41
C ALA A 371 0.27 10.24 -6.83
N PHE A 372 1.35 10.98 -7.10
CA PHE A 372 1.60 11.60 -8.39
C PHE A 372 3.05 12.08 -8.49
N ARG A 373 3.49 12.27 -9.72
CA ARG A 373 4.70 13.02 -10.02
C ARG A 373 4.39 14.33 -10.74
N TYR A 374 3.37 14.31 -11.59
CA TYR A 374 2.97 15.43 -12.43
C TYR A 374 1.61 15.97 -12.01
N VAL A 375 1.44 17.28 -12.11
CA VAL A 375 0.15 17.93 -11.87
C VAL A 375 -0.10 18.95 -12.96
N LEU A 376 -1.23 18.81 -13.66
CA LEU A 376 -1.76 19.84 -14.52
C LEU A 376 -2.76 20.69 -13.72
N VAL A 377 -2.48 21.98 -13.62
CA VAL A 377 -3.41 22.97 -13.03
C VAL A 377 -3.97 23.82 -14.15
N ARG A 378 -5.29 23.80 -14.30
CA ARG A 378 -6.04 24.64 -15.23
C ARG A 378 -6.73 25.76 -14.46
N PHE A 379 -6.61 26.99 -14.89
CA PHE A 379 -7.20 28.17 -14.27
C PHE A 379 -8.54 28.47 -14.97
N THR A 380 -9.64 28.10 -14.29
CA THR A 380 -11.00 28.07 -14.87
C THR A 380 -11.87 29.26 -14.49
N GLY A 381 -11.47 30.04 -13.50
CA GLY A 381 -12.21 31.21 -13.04
C GLY A 381 -11.87 32.49 -13.81
N GLY A 382 -12.87 33.27 -14.22
CA GLY A 382 -12.76 34.34 -15.19
C GLY A 382 -12.13 35.68 -14.71
N LYS A 383 -11.14 35.69 -13.79
CA LYS A 383 -10.49 36.92 -13.29
C LYS A 383 -8.99 36.75 -13.11
N ASP A 384 -8.28 37.85 -13.20
CA ASP A 384 -6.84 37.89 -12.92
C ASP A 384 -6.57 37.48 -11.48
N THR A 385 -5.63 36.56 -11.29
CA THR A 385 -5.29 35.99 -10.00
C THR A 385 -3.79 35.98 -9.74
N ARG A 386 -3.44 36.09 -8.46
CA ARG A 386 -2.07 35.96 -7.95
C ARG A 386 -2.00 34.82 -6.96
N TYR A 387 -0.92 34.08 -7.02
CA TYR A 387 -0.69 32.97 -6.11
C TYR A 387 0.70 33.05 -5.49
N LYS A 388 0.75 32.92 -4.17
CA LYS A 388 2.03 32.84 -3.40
C LYS A 388 2.75 31.54 -3.65
N SER A 389 2.01 30.46 -3.79
CA SER A 389 2.60 29.14 -4.04
C SER A 389 1.57 28.18 -4.64
N ILE A 390 2.08 27.27 -5.46
CA ILE A 390 1.44 26.01 -5.85
C ILE A 390 2.48 24.94 -5.55
N GLN A 391 2.23 24.13 -4.51
CA GLN A 391 3.25 23.21 -4.00
C GLN A 391 2.60 21.92 -3.47
N LEU A 392 3.41 20.89 -3.29
CA LEU A 392 3.00 19.67 -2.62
C LEU A 392 2.85 19.95 -1.11
N ALA A 393 1.72 19.60 -0.54
CA ALA A 393 1.58 19.26 0.87
C ALA A 393 1.75 17.73 0.97
N GLY A 394 2.99 17.30 1.16
CA GLY A 394 3.36 15.90 1.20
C GLY A 394 2.93 15.23 2.49
N ILE A 395 2.59 13.97 2.42
CA ILE A 395 2.05 13.18 3.53
C ILE A 395 2.75 11.84 3.54
N ASN A 396 3.49 11.51 4.61
CA ASN A 396 4.20 10.23 4.74
C ASN A 396 4.21 9.74 6.18
N TYR A 397 4.30 8.44 6.34
CA TYR A 397 4.65 7.83 7.62
C TYR A 397 6.13 8.15 7.95
N PRO A 398 6.44 8.61 9.17
CA PRO A 398 7.82 8.97 9.54
C PRO A 398 8.69 7.73 9.74
N VAL A 399 9.71 7.55 8.91
CA VAL A 399 10.70 6.48 9.05
C VAL A 399 12.12 7.00 8.99
N THR A 400 13.05 6.25 9.57
CA THR A 400 14.48 6.46 9.43
C THR A 400 15.04 5.42 8.48
N TYR A 401 15.69 5.85 7.40
CA TYR A 401 16.45 4.98 6.50
C TYR A 401 17.71 4.51 7.24
N ARG A 402 17.73 3.27 7.66
CA ARG A 402 18.82 2.66 8.46
C ARG A 402 19.65 1.69 7.65
N GLY A 403 18.98 0.81 6.92
CA GLY A 403 19.64 -0.15 6.06
C GLY A 403 20.19 0.49 4.79
N PHE A 404 21.15 -0.15 4.17
CA PHE A 404 21.76 0.32 2.92
C PHE A 404 22.41 -0.81 2.14
N PHE A 405 22.49 -0.64 0.83
CA PHE A 405 23.24 -1.49 -0.08
C PHE A 405 24.01 -0.63 -1.10
N GLU A 406 25.27 -0.92 -1.29
CA GLU A 406 26.10 -0.33 -2.33
C GLU A 406 26.96 -1.41 -2.99
N SER A 407 27.18 -1.30 -4.27
CA SER A 407 28.00 -2.22 -5.06
C SER A 407 28.77 -1.52 -6.16
N SER A 408 29.61 -2.27 -6.86
CA SER A 408 30.29 -1.80 -8.07
C SER A 408 29.35 -1.53 -9.26
N ASP A 409 28.08 -1.90 -9.17
CA ASP A 409 27.04 -1.66 -10.18
C ASP A 409 26.12 -0.52 -9.73
N ALA A 410 26.34 0.66 -10.31
CA ALA A 410 25.55 1.85 -9.99
C ALA A 410 24.04 1.68 -10.24
N LYS A 411 23.64 0.79 -11.16
CA LYS A 411 22.23 0.53 -11.44
C LYS A 411 21.59 -0.26 -10.31
N LEU A 412 22.26 -1.24 -9.74
CA LEU A 412 21.80 -1.97 -8.55
C LEU A 412 21.67 -1.04 -7.34
N ASN A 413 22.63 -0.14 -7.14
CA ASN A 413 22.57 0.85 -6.07
C ASN A 413 21.35 1.76 -6.21
N LYS A 414 21.03 2.16 -7.45
CA LYS A 414 19.84 2.96 -7.74
C LYS A 414 18.55 2.17 -7.52
N MET A 415 18.52 0.87 -7.90
CA MET A 415 17.37 0.01 -7.65
C MET A 415 17.07 -0.12 -6.16
N TRP A 416 18.12 -0.31 -5.34
CA TRP A 416 17.97 -0.38 -3.89
C TRP A 416 17.34 0.90 -3.32
N ALA A 417 17.86 2.06 -3.72
CA ALA A 417 17.32 3.35 -3.28
C ALA A 417 15.87 3.58 -3.72
N ILE A 418 15.51 3.18 -4.96
CA ILE A 418 14.13 3.28 -5.47
C ILE A 418 13.21 2.31 -4.72
N GLY A 419 13.66 1.10 -4.43
CA GLY A 419 12.86 0.11 -3.69
C GLY A 419 12.52 0.59 -2.28
N ALA A 420 13.52 1.10 -1.53
CA ALA A 420 13.28 1.70 -0.21
C ALA A 420 12.29 2.87 -0.29
N TYR A 421 12.46 3.73 -1.28
CA TYR A 421 11.55 4.86 -1.48
C TYR A 421 10.13 4.40 -1.83
N THR A 422 9.99 3.38 -2.69
CA THR A 422 8.69 2.80 -3.05
C THR A 422 7.97 2.24 -1.83
N ALA A 423 8.67 1.45 -1.00
CA ALA A 423 8.11 0.93 0.24
C ALA A 423 7.66 2.07 1.17
N HIS A 424 8.47 3.13 1.30
CA HIS A 424 8.11 4.30 2.11
C HIS A 424 6.85 5.02 1.60
N LEU A 425 6.67 5.15 0.28
CA LEU A 425 5.45 5.74 -0.30
C LEU A 425 4.19 4.93 0.05
N CYS A 426 4.33 3.60 0.18
CA CYS A 426 3.25 2.69 0.56
C CYS A 426 3.01 2.64 2.08
N MET A 427 3.94 3.14 2.90
CA MET A 427 3.76 3.28 4.35
C MET A 427 2.93 4.52 4.64
N GLN A 428 1.69 4.30 5.00
CA GLN A 428 0.70 5.33 5.32
C GLN A 428 0.05 5.00 6.69
N ASP A 429 -1.26 5.02 6.79
CA ASP A 429 -1.97 4.58 8.00
C ASP A 429 -1.80 3.08 8.28
N ASP A 430 -1.53 2.35 7.23
CA ASP A 430 -1.16 0.94 7.14
C ASP A 430 -0.07 0.81 6.07
N ILE A 431 0.42 -0.40 5.86
CA ILE A 431 1.23 -0.70 4.69
C ILE A 431 0.27 -1.03 3.54
N TRP A 432 0.21 -0.12 2.59
CA TRP A 432 -0.65 -0.22 1.41
C TRP A 432 0.07 -0.92 0.25
N ASP A 433 -0.73 -1.51 -0.64
CA ASP A 433 -0.27 -1.97 -1.95
C ASP A 433 0.32 -0.82 -2.77
N ALA A 434 -0.47 0.26 -2.92
CA ALA A 434 -0.11 1.43 -3.70
C ALA A 434 -0.78 2.71 -3.18
N PRO A 435 -0.12 3.88 -3.27
CA PRO A 435 -0.69 5.12 -2.75
C PRO A 435 -1.61 5.85 -3.74
N LYS A 436 -1.62 5.50 -5.04
CA LYS A 436 -2.55 6.08 -6.02
C LYS A 436 -3.94 5.48 -5.87
N ARG A 437 -4.05 4.18 -5.92
CA ARG A 437 -5.32 3.44 -5.89
C ARG A 437 -5.21 2.17 -5.08
N ASP A 438 -6.35 1.55 -4.85
CA ASP A 438 -6.64 0.52 -3.88
C ASP A 438 -6.34 1.02 -2.46
N ARG A 439 -5.12 1.40 -2.14
CA ARG A 439 -4.72 1.93 -0.81
C ARG A 439 -5.10 0.96 0.29
N GLY A 440 -4.92 -0.32 0.01
CA GLY A 440 -5.39 -1.43 0.82
C GLY A 440 -4.26 -2.26 1.42
N ARG A 441 -4.60 -2.94 2.50
CA ARG A 441 -3.76 -3.98 3.07
C ARG A 441 -3.93 -5.25 2.26
N TRP A 442 -2.97 -5.58 1.40
CA TRP A 442 -2.95 -6.82 0.65
C TRP A 442 -1.79 -7.69 1.12
N MET A 443 -2.07 -8.92 1.56
CA MET A 443 -1.05 -9.76 2.17
C MET A 443 0.04 -10.20 1.20
N GLY A 444 -0.29 -10.45 -0.07
CA GLY A 444 0.71 -10.76 -1.08
C GLY A 444 1.69 -9.61 -1.29
N ASP A 445 1.18 -8.38 -1.31
CA ASP A 445 1.98 -7.16 -1.39
C ASP A 445 2.88 -7.01 -0.17
N LEU A 446 2.31 -7.25 1.01
CA LEU A 446 3.02 -7.12 2.27
C LEU A 446 4.13 -8.17 2.41
N ASP A 447 3.98 -9.39 1.89
CA ASP A 447 5.03 -10.41 1.98
C ASP A 447 6.33 -9.94 1.30
N VAL A 448 6.24 -9.18 0.22
CA VAL A 448 7.41 -8.62 -0.45
C VAL A 448 7.83 -7.27 0.12
N SER A 449 6.87 -6.33 0.27
CA SER A 449 7.17 -4.98 0.77
C SER A 449 7.60 -4.98 2.23
N GLY A 450 7.09 -5.91 3.04
CA GLY A 450 7.46 -6.07 4.43
C GLY A 450 8.95 -6.40 4.61
N ARG A 451 9.50 -7.33 3.82
CA ARG A 451 10.95 -7.64 3.81
C ARG A 451 11.77 -6.38 3.51
N THR A 452 11.34 -5.60 2.52
CA THR A 452 11.99 -4.34 2.18
C THR A 452 11.91 -3.31 3.31
N ILE A 453 10.78 -3.24 4.03
CA ILE A 453 10.60 -2.35 5.20
C ILE A 453 11.53 -2.77 6.33
N GLU A 454 11.69 -4.05 6.57
CA GLU A 454 12.61 -4.60 7.55
C GLU A 454 14.07 -4.25 7.20
N ASP A 455 14.50 -4.56 5.98
CA ASP A 455 15.85 -4.29 5.48
C ASP A 455 16.19 -2.79 5.50
N ALA A 456 15.23 -1.92 5.15
CA ALA A 456 15.49 -0.50 4.99
C ALA A 456 15.27 0.32 6.26
N PHE A 457 14.25 0.00 7.05
CA PHE A 457 13.77 0.85 8.15
C PHE A 457 13.75 0.15 9.50
N ASN A 458 13.45 -1.17 9.51
CA ASN A 458 13.21 -1.95 10.74
C ASN A 458 12.10 -1.29 11.57
N ASP A 459 10.96 -1.04 10.94
CA ASP A 459 9.78 -0.44 11.57
C ASP A 459 8.80 -1.52 12.03
N HIS A 460 8.77 -1.76 13.33
CA HIS A 460 7.94 -2.82 13.91
C HIS A 460 6.50 -2.41 14.14
N PHE A 461 6.24 -1.13 14.39
CA PHE A 461 4.90 -0.69 14.77
C PHE A 461 3.89 -0.86 13.63
N LEU A 462 4.21 -0.31 12.47
CA LEU A 462 3.30 -0.37 11.32
C LEU A 462 3.16 -1.78 10.77
N MET A 463 4.25 -2.58 10.81
CA MET A 463 4.24 -3.99 10.42
C MET A 463 3.31 -4.83 11.29
N GLU A 464 3.45 -4.77 12.62
CA GLU A 464 2.60 -5.53 13.55
C GLU A 464 1.13 -5.11 13.44
N ASP A 465 0.86 -3.82 13.33
CA ASP A 465 -0.51 -3.30 13.18
C ASP A 465 -1.14 -3.82 11.89
N THR A 466 -0.42 -3.75 10.75
CA THR A 466 -0.92 -4.23 9.46
C THR A 466 -1.13 -5.74 9.45
N LEU A 467 -0.18 -6.54 9.94
CA LEU A 467 -0.29 -8.01 10.03
C LEU A 467 -1.47 -8.45 10.90
N ASN A 468 -1.66 -7.80 12.06
CA ASN A 468 -2.77 -8.11 12.96
C ASN A 468 -4.13 -7.78 12.35
N ARG A 469 -4.22 -6.68 11.60
CA ARG A 469 -5.46 -6.29 10.90
C ARG A 469 -5.79 -7.21 9.74
N LEU A 470 -4.80 -7.70 9.02
CA LEU A 470 -4.98 -8.65 7.91
C LEU A 470 -5.54 -9.99 8.36
N MET A 471 -5.07 -10.49 9.50
CA MET A 471 -5.49 -11.79 10.04
C MET A 471 -6.93 -11.83 10.51
N GLY A 472 -7.36 -10.80 11.19
CA GLY A 472 -8.69 -10.75 11.74
C GLY A 472 -8.89 -11.36 13.13
N ASN A 473 -10.16 -11.38 13.53
CA ASN A 473 -10.58 -11.87 14.86
C ASN A 473 -11.05 -13.33 14.82
N SER A 474 -10.84 -14.04 15.92
CA SER A 474 -11.46 -15.36 16.14
C SER A 474 -13.01 -15.26 16.19
N PRO A 475 -13.74 -16.28 15.66
CA PRO A 475 -13.23 -17.45 14.96
C PRO A 475 -12.91 -17.15 13.49
N ILE A 476 -11.80 -17.68 12.98
CA ILE A 476 -11.42 -17.56 11.57
C ILE A 476 -12.43 -18.33 10.70
N LYS A 477 -13.01 -17.65 9.72
CA LYS A 477 -14.09 -18.19 8.86
C LYS A 477 -13.84 -17.97 7.37
N ARG A 478 -12.72 -17.38 7.00
CA ARG A 478 -12.36 -17.06 5.62
C ARG A 478 -10.84 -16.94 5.47
N ASN A 479 -10.39 -16.96 4.23
CA ASN A 479 -9.01 -16.65 3.90
C ASN A 479 -8.70 -15.16 4.09
N VAL A 480 -7.44 -14.84 4.40
CA VAL A 480 -6.93 -13.47 4.44
C VAL A 480 -7.21 -12.79 3.10
N ASN A 481 -7.74 -11.58 3.12
CA ASN A 481 -8.23 -10.87 1.92
C ASN A 481 -9.21 -11.67 1.03
N GLY A 482 -9.76 -12.80 1.50
CA GLY A 482 -10.58 -13.70 0.69
C GLY A 482 -9.79 -14.52 -0.33
N ILE A 483 -8.47 -14.58 -0.23
CA ILE A 483 -7.54 -15.24 -1.15
C ILE A 483 -6.81 -16.35 -0.42
N ALA A 484 -6.90 -17.58 -0.91
CA ALA A 484 -6.30 -18.74 -0.24
C ALA A 484 -4.76 -18.62 -0.10
N GLY A 485 -4.07 -18.22 -1.16
CA GLY A 485 -2.62 -17.99 -1.14
C GLY A 485 -2.22 -16.89 -0.13
N TYR A 486 -3.04 -15.88 0.07
CA TYR A 486 -2.76 -14.81 1.04
C TYR A 486 -2.84 -15.28 2.50
N SER A 487 -3.68 -16.29 2.80
CA SER A 487 -3.61 -16.98 4.09
C SER A 487 -2.26 -17.67 4.29
N ALA A 488 -1.73 -18.29 3.23
CA ALA A 488 -0.40 -18.91 3.28
C ALA A 488 0.70 -17.85 3.48
N PHE A 489 0.67 -16.75 2.72
CA PHE A 489 1.63 -15.65 2.86
C PHE A 489 1.55 -14.94 4.22
N TRP A 490 0.37 -14.89 4.86
CA TRP A 490 0.29 -14.35 6.21
C TRP A 490 1.10 -15.19 7.20
N ILE A 491 1.02 -16.52 7.13
CA ILE A 491 1.79 -17.42 7.99
C ILE A 491 3.29 -17.32 7.71
N THR A 492 3.69 -17.29 6.43
CA THR A 492 5.10 -17.15 6.05
C THR A 492 5.64 -15.76 6.42
N GLY A 493 4.86 -14.72 6.24
CA GLY A 493 5.21 -13.35 6.62
C GLY A 493 5.40 -13.18 8.14
N GLU A 494 4.52 -13.77 8.97
CA GLU A 494 4.71 -13.77 10.44
C GLU A 494 5.95 -14.55 10.86
N ALA A 495 6.28 -15.64 10.17
CA ALA A 495 7.49 -16.40 10.46
C ALA A 495 8.75 -15.58 10.11
N GLU A 496 8.73 -14.87 9.01
CA GLU A 496 9.83 -13.98 8.60
C GLU A 496 9.95 -12.80 9.56
N TYR A 497 8.84 -12.13 9.86
CA TYR A 497 8.79 -11.07 10.86
C TYR A 497 9.34 -11.51 12.21
N TYR A 498 9.00 -12.73 12.66
CA TYR A 498 9.55 -13.26 13.90
C TYR A 498 11.06 -13.54 13.81
N ARG A 499 11.58 -14.00 12.69
CA ARG A 499 13.04 -14.15 12.49
C ARG A 499 13.75 -12.81 12.59
N HIS A 500 13.18 -11.75 12.03
CA HIS A 500 13.74 -10.40 12.10
C HIS A 500 13.64 -9.79 13.49
N THR A 501 12.49 -9.87 14.13
CA THR A 501 12.20 -9.11 15.36
C THR A 501 12.40 -9.90 16.65
N GLY A 502 12.11 -11.20 16.63
CA GLY A 502 12.03 -12.03 17.84
C GLY A 502 10.88 -11.64 18.77
N SER A 503 9.84 -10.95 18.27
CA SER A 503 8.72 -10.44 19.06
C SER A 503 7.86 -11.58 19.63
N LYS A 504 8.14 -11.97 20.87
CA LYS A 504 7.30 -12.94 21.60
C LYS A 504 5.91 -12.39 21.91
N GLN A 505 5.77 -11.07 21.98
CA GLN A 505 4.48 -10.43 22.19
C GLN A 505 3.59 -10.65 20.97
N GLN A 506 4.12 -10.43 19.76
CA GLN A 506 3.40 -10.69 18.50
C GLN A 506 3.02 -12.16 18.39
N LEU A 507 3.96 -13.11 18.66
CA LEU A 507 3.63 -14.54 18.68
C LEU A 507 2.45 -14.87 19.60
N ALA A 508 2.46 -14.36 20.83
CA ALA A 508 1.38 -14.61 21.78
C ALA A 508 0.05 -13.99 21.33
N ALA A 509 0.09 -12.87 20.63
CA ALA A 509 -1.11 -12.16 20.18
C ALA A 509 -1.91 -12.93 19.11
N PHE A 510 -1.25 -13.76 18.30
CA PHE A 510 -1.93 -14.47 17.22
C PHE A 510 -1.98 -16.01 17.38
N HIS A 511 -1.48 -16.58 18.47
CA HIS A 511 -1.39 -18.03 18.65
C HIS A 511 -2.67 -18.79 18.27
N ASP A 512 -3.80 -18.46 18.91
CA ASP A 512 -5.07 -19.17 18.67
C ASP A 512 -5.60 -18.91 17.24
N ARG A 513 -5.35 -17.71 16.69
CA ARG A 513 -5.76 -17.37 15.33
C ARG A 513 -4.93 -18.14 14.30
N LEU A 514 -3.64 -18.35 14.54
CA LEU A 514 -2.78 -19.18 13.68
C LEU A 514 -3.33 -20.60 13.59
N ILE A 515 -3.65 -21.23 14.73
CA ILE A 515 -4.22 -22.58 14.76
C ILE A 515 -5.53 -22.63 13.98
N GLN A 516 -6.43 -21.65 14.22
CA GLN A 516 -7.71 -21.58 13.53
C GLN A 516 -7.55 -21.33 12.02
N LEU A 517 -6.58 -20.50 11.60
CA LEU A 517 -6.30 -20.29 10.19
C LEU A 517 -5.80 -21.57 9.53
N MET A 518 -4.84 -22.26 10.13
CA MET A 518 -4.33 -23.52 9.60
C MET A 518 -5.44 -24.58 9.52
N GLN A 519 -6.32 -24.69 10.54
CA GLN A 519 -7.50 -25.55 10.50
C GLN A 519 -8.48 -25.13 9.39
N TYR A 520 -8.67 -23.83 9.17
CA TYR A 520 -9.51 -23.34 8.06
C TYR A 520 -8.89 -23.72 6.71
N MET A 521 -7.58 -23.53 6.54
CA MET A 521 -6.87 -23.94 5.32
C MET A 521 -6.97 -25.45 5.06
N GLU A 522 -7.02 -26.30 6.10
CA GLU A 522 -7.27 -27.74 5.93
C GLU A 522 -8.63 -28.04 5.28
N THR A 523 -9.64 -27.17 5.49
CA THR A 523 -10.95 -27.34 4.85
C THR A 523 -10.95 -27.10 3.35
N GLU A 524 -9.89 -26.45 2.83
CA GLU A 524 -9.68 -26.23 1.39
C GLU A 524 -9.11 -27.45 0.66
N LEU A 525 -8.67 -28.49 1.40
CA LEU A 525 -8.05 -29.69 0.84
C LEU A 525 -9.06 -30.75 0.47
N ASP A 526 -8.81 -31.46 -0.63
CA ASP A 526 -9.57 -32.66 -0.99
C ASP A 526 -9.09 -33.90 -0.21
N SER A 527 -9.75 -35.05 -0.43
CA SER A 527 -9.41 -36.31 0.20
C SER A 527 -8.00 -36.85 -0.11
N ARG A 528 -7.31 -36.26 -1.10
CA ARG A 528 -5.92 -36.58 -1.46
C ARG A 528 -4.92 -35.63 -0.80
N ASN A 529 -5.35 -34.69 0.02
CA ASN A 529 -4.57 -33.59 0.59
C ASN A 529 -4.04 -32.60 -0.44
N LEU A 530 -4.81 -32.37 -1.53
CA LEU A 530 -4.53 -31.33 -2.51
C LEU A 530 -5.50 -30.16 -2.34
N TYR A 531 -4.99 -28.95 -2.55
CA TYR A 531 -5.82 -27.75 -2.60
C TYR A 531 -6.91 -27.88 -3.68
N ALA A 532 -8.15 -27.68 -3.30
CA ALA A 532 -9.33 -27.90 -4.15
C ALA A 532 -10.31 -26.72 -4.16
N ASN A 533 -9.98 -25.61 -3.52
CA ASN A 533 -10.82 -24.41 -3.41
C ASN A 533 -12.26 -24.74 -2.92
N GLN A 534 -12.35 -25.49 -1.83
CA GLN A 534 -13.63 -25.98 -1.28
C GLN A 534 -14.55 -24.85 -0.78
N THR A 535 -13.97 -23.73 -0.36
CA THR A 535 -14.72 -22.56 0.15
C THR A 535 -15.07 -21.56 -0.92
N HIS A 536 -14.68 -21.78 -2.17
CA HIS A 536 -14.88 -20.87 -3.30
C HIS A 536 -14.28 -19.48 -3.06
N SER A 537 -13.11 -19.42 -2.42
CA SER A 537 -12.33 -18.21 -2.28
C SER A 537 -11.79 -17.76 -3.64
N TRP A 538 -11.31 -16.51 -3.72
CA TRP A 538 -10.65 -16.06 -4.95
C TRP A 538 -9.28 -16.73 -5.08
N PRO A 539 -9.07 -17.59 -6.07
CA PRO A 539 -7.79 -18.28 -6.27
C PRO A 539 -6.86 -17.40 -7.10
N PHE A 540 -6.37 -16.35 -6.49
CA PHE A 540 -5.39 -15.45 -7.08
C PHE A 540 -3.98 -15.87 -6.67
N VAL A 541 -3.11 -16.07 -7.63
CA VAL A 541 -1.66 -16.28 -7.46
C VAL A 541 -0.91 -15.10 -8.08
N ASP A 542 -1.17 -14.83 -9.36
CA ASP A 542 -0.64 -13.69 -10.09
C ASP A 542 -1.64 -13.29 -11.20
N TRP A 543 -1.49 -12.13 -11.82
CA TRP A 543 -2.43 -11.63 -12.84
C TRP A 543 -2.47 -12.44 -14.14
N SER A 544 -1.67 -13.47 -14.28
CA SER A 544 -1.76 -14.40 -15.41
C SER A 544 -3.17 -15.04 -15.49
N PRO A 545 -3.78 -15.16 -16.67
CA PRO A 545 -5.08 -15.82 -16.83
C PRO A 545 -5.15 -17.23 -16.26
N GLU A 546 -4.04 -17.98 -16.25
CA GLU A 546 -3.97 -19.32 -15.67
C GLU A 546 -3.76 -19.31 -14.15
N LEU A 547 -3.39 -18.16 -13.57
CA LEU A 547 -3.06 -17.99 -12.16
C LEU A 547 -4.01 -17.00 -11.44
N ASN A 548 -5.01 -16.47 -12.16
CA ASN A 548 -6.06 -15.62 -11.64
C ASN A 548 -7.43 -16.25 -11.95
N GLY A 549 -7.85 -17.14 -11.09
CA GLY A 549 -9.10 -17.88 -11.23
C GLY A 549 -8.93 -19.35 -10.85
N ASP A 550 -10.04 -20.07 -10.72
CA ASP A 550 -10.04 -21.47 -10.28
C ASP A 550 -9.61 -22.44 -11.41
N THR A 551 -8.33 -22.38 -11.74
CA THR A 551 -7.70 -23.18 -12.78
C THR A 551 -6.84 -24.29 -12.19
N PRO A 552 -6.52 -25.34 -12.99
CA PRO A 552 -5.57 -26.36 -12.53
C PRO A 552 -4.19 -25.80 -12.18
N GLU A 553 -3.72 -24.74 -12.89
CA GLU A 553 -2.42 -24.14 -12.64
C GLU A 553 -2.40 -23.34 -11.34
N ALA A 554 -3.45 -22.51 -11.11
CA ALA A 554 -3.61 -21.78 -9.85
C ALA A 554 -3.69 -22.74 -8.65
N ARG A 555 -4.45 -23.83 -8.77
CA ARG A 555 -4.52 -24.85 -7.70
C ARG A 555 -3.17 -25.51 -7.41
N ARG A 556 -2.33 -25.73 -8.44
CA ARG A 556 -0.97 -26.24 -8.23
C ARG A 556 -0.10 -25.26 -7.47
N ALA A 557 -0.09 -24.00 -7.89
CA ALA A 557 0.69 -22.96 -7.22
C ALA A 557 0.25 -22.78 -5.78
N THR A 558 -1.06 -22.67 -5.52
CA THR A 558 -1.61 -22.54 -4.15
C THR A 558 -1.29 -23.76 -3.29
N GLN A 559 -1.20 -24.97 -3.85
CA GLN A 559 -0.74 -26.15 -3.11
C GLN A 559 0.69 -25.97 -2.57
N MET A 560 1.58 -25.35 -3.36
CA MET A 560 2.97 -25.09 -2.93
C MET A 560 3.02 -24.02 -1.85
N GLU A 561 2.24 -22.96 -1.98
CA GLU A 561 2.08 -21.91 -0.98
C GLU A 561 1.53 -22.48 0.34
N PHE A 562 0.52 -23.32 0.28
CA PHE A 562 -0.04 -23.98 1.46
C PHE A 562 0.97 -24.87 2.18
N TYR A 563 1.73 -25.67 1.43
CA TYR A 563 2.76 -26.48 2.03
C TYR A 563 3.81 -25.63 2.75
N ALA A 564 4.31 -24.58 2.10
CA ALA A 564 5.24 -23.64 2.74
C ALA A 564 4.66 -23.05 4.03
N ALA A 565 3.40 -22.63 4.00
CA ALA A 565 2.71 -22.07 5.16
C ALA A 565 2.60 -23.06 6.32
N PHE A 566 2.30 -24.32 6.03
CA PHE A 566 2.23 -25.34 7.08
C PHE A 566 3.61 -25.60 7.74
N GLU A 567 4.67 -25.63 6.95
CA GLU A 567 6.05 -25.74 7.49
C GLU A 567 6.39 -24.53 8.39
N GLN A 568 6.04 -23.30 7.93
CA GLN A 568 6.29 -22.09 8.73
C GLN A 568 5.36 -22.02 9.97
N GLY A 569 4.12 -22.47 9.85
CA GLY A 569 3.19 -22.57 10.98
C GLY A 569 3.70 -23.53 12.06
N VAL A 570 4.26 -24.67 11.66
CA VAL A 570 4.94 -25.63 12.57
C VAL A 570 6.13 -24.96 13.26
N TYR A 571 6.95 -24.20 12.53
CA TYR A 571 8.04 -23.42 13.09
C TYR A 571 7.51 -22.43 14.16
N LEU A 572 6.51 -21.62 13.84
CA LEU A 572 5.93 -20.64 14.77
C LEU A 572 5.36 -21.29 16.03
N LEU A 573 4.56 -22.36 15.90
CA LEU A 573 4.00 -23.11 17.03
C LEU A 573 5.11 -23.70 17.92
N THR A 574 6.19 -24.19 17.32
CA THR A 574 7.36 -24.67 18.04
C THR A 574 8.01 -23.53 18.85
N GLN A 575 8.15 -22.33 18.27
CA GLN A 575 8.68 -21.16 18.97
C GLN A 575 7.77 -20.71 20.13
N MET A 576 6.47 -20.94 20.02
CA MET A 576 5.49 -20.69 21.09
C MET A 576 5.47 -21.79 22.16
N GLY A 577 6.14 -22.93 21.93
CA GLY A 577 6.13 -24.10 22.82
C GLY A 577 4.89 -25.00 22.66
N ASP A 578 4.05 -24.76 21.66
CA ASP A 578 2.89 -25.61 21.34
C ASP A 578 3.29 -26.81 20.48
N THR A 579 3.99 -27.77 21.13
CA THR A 579 4.47 -28.96 20.45
C THR A 579 3.34 -29.91 20.00
N GLY A 580 2.16 -29.82 20.62
CA GLY A 580 1.01 -30.66 20.29
C GLY A 580 0.42 -30.29 18.93
N ASN A 581 0.08 -29.01 18.71
CA ASN A 581 -0.40 -28.53 17.43
C ASN A 581 0.70 -28.57 16.36
N ALA A 582 1.95 -28.26 16.72
CA ALA A 582 3.08 -28.37 15.79
C ALA A 582 3.17 -29.78 15.18
N GLN A 583 3.10 -30.85 16.00
CA GLN A 583 3.15 -32.23 15.52
C GLN A 583 1.96 -32.61 14.62
N ILE A 584 0.76 -32.12 14.92
CA ILE A 584 -0.44 -32.34 14.08
C ILE A 584 -0.23 -31.75 12.69
N PHE A 585 0.18 -30.49 12.62
CA PHE A 585 0.38 -29.79 11.36
C PHE A 585 1.62 -30.25 10.57
N GLU A 586 2.68 -30.71 11.25
CA GLU A 586 3.83 -31.36 10.62
C GLU A 586 3.40 -32.63 9.86
N GLN A 587 2.55 -33.47 10.46
CA GLN A 587 1.99 -34.64 9.76
C GLN A 587 1.15 -34.23 8.55
N ARG A 588 0.37 -33.14 8.68
CA ARG A 588 -0.41 -32.60 7.58
C ARG A 588 0.48 -32.07 6.45
N ALA A 589 1.51 -31.31 6.75
CA ALA A 589 2.49 -30.83 5.78
C ALA A 589 3.15 -32.01 5.02
N ALA A 590 3.59 -33.04 5.74
CA ALA A 590 4.16 -34.23 5.10
C ALA A 590 3.19 -34.92 4.13
N GLN A 591 1.89 -34.99 4.49
CA GLN A 591 0.84 -35.53 3.60
C GLN A 591 0.64 -34.65 2.36
N MET A 592 0.66 -33.33 2.52
CA MET A 592 0.51 -32.37 1.41
C MET A 592 1.69 -32.45 0.42
N LYS A 593 2.91 -32.53 0.93
CA LYS A 593 4.11 -32.74 0.08
C LYS A 593 4.05 -34.04 -0.69
N ALA A 594 3.74 -35.15 0.00
CA ALA A 594 3.61 -36.46 -0.64
C ALA A 594 2.51 -36.47 -1.72
N ALA A 595 1.39 -35.77 -1.47
CA ALA A 595 0.31 -35.62 -2.44
C ALA A 595 0.75 -34.79 -3.66
N ALA A 596 1.43 -33.66 -3.45
CA ALA A 596 1.96 -32.84 -4.53
C ALA A 596 2.95 -33.62 -5.42
N GLN A 597 3.91 -34.31 -4.83
CA GLN A 597 4.86 -35.16 -5.56
C GLN A 597 4.16 -36.29 -6.32
N ARG A 598 3.10 -36.87 -5.76
CA ARG A 598 2.41 -37.99 -6.40
C ARG A 598 1.47 -37.58 -7.53
N TYR A 599 0.77 -36.45 -7.40
CA TYR A 599 -0.35 -36.11 -8.27
C TYR A 599 -0.14 -34.85 -9.11
N LEU A 600 0.81 -33.97 -8.74
CA LEU A 600 1.06 -32.72 -9.45
C LEU A 600 2.37 -32.71 -10.22
N LEU A 601 3.29 -33.63 -9.91
CA LEU A 601 4.52 -33.81 -10.66
C LEU A 601 4.21 -34.34 -12.07
N ASP A 602 4.70 -33.66 -13.09
CA ASP A 602 4.69 -34.17 -14.48
C ASP A 602 5.90 -35.09 -14.67
N ALA A 603 5.63 -36.40 -14.76
CA ALA A 603 6.68 -37.42 -14.93
C ALA A 603 7.46 -37.30 -16.26
N SER A 604 6.95 -36.57 -17.25
CA SER A 604 7.62 -36.38 -18.53
C SER A 604 8.66 -35.27 -18.49
N THR A 605 8.49 -34.28 -17.67
CA THR A 605 9.35 -33.11 -17.52
C THR A 605 10.04 -33.03 -16.16
N ASP A 606 9.62 -33.85 -15.21
CA ASP A 606 10.04 -33.84 -13.78
C ASP A 606 9.91 -32.44 -13.18
N SER A 607 8.77 -31.74 -13.47
CA SER A 607 8.47 -30.38 -13.05
C SER A 607 7.00 -30.23 -12.63
N PHE A 608 6.61 -29.07 -12.09
CA PHE A 608 5.28 -28.82 -11.54
C PHE A 608 4.54 -27.73 -12.33
N GLY A 609 3.69 -28.13 -13.27
CA GLY A 609 2.91 -27.17 -14.05
C GLY A 609 3.68 -26.46 -15.16
N SER A 610 3.04 -25.44 -15.77
CA SER A 610 3.54 -24.81 -16.99
C SER A 610 4.10 -23.39 -16.77
N ARG A 611 3.84 -22.79 -15.60
CA ARG A 611 4.20 -21.40 -15.32
C ARG A 611 5.46 -21.30 -14.47
N TRP A 612 6.19 -20.18 -14.67
CA TRP A 612 7.37 -19.86 -13.85
C TRP A 612 7.01 -19.78 -12.37
N GLN A 613 5.87 -19.13 -12.07
CA GLN A 613 5.37 -18.95 -10.71
C GLN A 613 5.16 -20.28 -9.98
N THR A 614 4.48 -21.24 -10.63
CA THR A 614 4.23 -22.57 -10.03
C THR A 614 5.53 -23.30 -9.73
N ASN A 615 6.46 -23.30 -10.69
CA ASN A 615 7.75 -23.99 -10.54
C ASN A 615 8.67 -23.28 -9.54
N ALA A 616 8.66 -21.95 -9.50
CA ALA A 616 9.40 -21.20 -8.49
C ALA A 616 8.89 -21.54 -7.07
N MET A 617 7.57 -21.54 -6.87
CA MET A 617 7.00 -21.90 -5.57
C MET A 617 7.23 -23.37 -5.22
N ALA A 618 7.26 -24.29 -6.17
CA ALA A 618 7.61 -25.69 -5.93
C ALA A 618 9.05 -25.85 -5.39
N VAL A 619 9.99 -25.05 -5.90
CA VAL A 619 11.37 -25.00 -5.40
C VAL A 619 11.43 -24.36 -4.02
N LEU A 620 10.90 -23.15 -3.86
CA LEU A 620 11.03 -22.37 -2.62
C LEU A 620 10.27 -22.98 -1.44
N SER A 621 9.13 -23.62 -1.68
CA SER A 621 8.40 -24.35 -0.64
C SER A 621 9.11 -25.64 -0.20
N GLY A 622 10.04 -26.16 -0.98
CA GLY A 622 10.66 -27.44 -0.74
C GLY A 622 9.78 -28.64 -1.14
N VAL A 623 8.67 -28.42 -1.85
CA VAL A 623 7.92 -29.51 -2.49
C VAL A 623 8.80 -30.18 -3.53
N ALA A 624 9.47 -29.43 -4.40
CA ALA A 624 10.48 -29.97 -5.29
C ALA A 624 11.72 -30.43 -4.51
N ASN A 625 12.21 -31.63 -4.82
CA ASN A 625 13.47 -32.12 -4.25
C ASN A 625 14.66 -31.54 -5.02
N PRO A 626 15.84 -31.34 -4.38
CA PRO A 626 17.03 -30.83 -5.08
C PRO A 626 17.43 -31.63 -6.32
N SER A 627 17.14 -32.94 -6.35
CA SER A 627 17.37 -33.78 -7.53
C SER A 627 16.51 -33.41 -8.75
N GLN A 628 15.42 -32.65 -8.56
CA GLN A 628 14.51 -32.19 -9.63
C GLN A 628 14.88 -30.78 -10.15
N TYR A 629 15.82 -30.08 -9.50
CA TYR A 629 16.14 -28.69 -9.85
C TYR A 629 16.63 -28.52 -11.30
N ASP A 630 17.50 -29.41 -11.77
CA ASP A 630 17.96 -29.37 -13.16
C ASP A 630 16.83 -29.57 -14.17
N ALA A 631 15.87 -30.43 -13.86
CA ALA A 631 14.70 -30.67 -14.70
C ALA A 631 13.76 -29.48 -14.74
N ILE A 632 13.42 -28.92 -13.55
CA ILE A 632 12.60 -27.73 -13.40
C ILE A 632 13.25 -26.54 -14.12
N TRP A 633 14.55 -26.34 -13.95
CA TRP A 633 15.28 -25.30 -14.67
C TRP A 633 15.08 -25.42 -16.17
N LYS A 634 15.36 -26.58 -16.75
CA LYS A 634 15.24 -26.81 -18.19
C LYS A 634 13.82 -26.71 -18.73
N ALA A 635 12.84 -27.20 -17.95
CA ALA A 635 11.44 -27.21 -18.36
C ALA A 635 10.77 -25.84 -18.26
N SER A 636 11.22 -24.95 -17.34
CA SER A 636 10.52 -23.71 -17.01
C SER A 636 11.48 -22.51 -16.90
N LEU A 637 12.27 -22.41 -15.85
CA LEU A 637 12.93 -21.16 -15.44
C LEU A 637 14.14 -20.75 -16.32
N ALA A 638 14.71 -21.65 -17.12
CA ALA A 638 15.73 -21.31 -18.10
C ALA A 638 15.22 -20.35 -19.20
N SER A 639 13.91 -20.23 -19.34
CA SER A 639 13.28 -19.31 -20.31
C SER A 639 13.13 -17.88 -19.80
N VAL A 640 13.37 -17.62 -18.49
CA VAL A 640 13.30 -16.29 -17.89
C VAL A 640 14.29 -15.34 -18.58
N GLY A 641 13.78 -14.20 -19.04
CA GLY A 641 14.53 -13.20 -19.80
C GLY A 641 14.70 -13.52 -21.30
N HIS A 642 14.24 -14.69 -21.76
CA HIS A 642 14.31 -15.10 -23.18
C HIS A 642 12.93 -15.16 -23.84
N ILE A 643 11.87 -15.32 -23.07
CA ILE A 643 10.49 -15.29 -23.52
C ILE A 643 9.87 -14.01 -22.96
N HIS A 644 9.25 -13.22 -23.83
CA HIS A 644 8.47 -12.05 -23.41
C HIS A 644 7.07 -12.51 -23.04
N TYR A 645 6.76 -12.45 -21.75
CA TYR A 645 5.39 -12.47 -21.29
C TYR A 645 4.88 -11.03 -21.15
N ASN A 646 3.61 -10.82 -21.46
CA ASN A 646 2.93 -9.58 -21.13
C ASN A 646 3.14 -9.25 -19.62
N ALA A 647 3.30 -8.00 -19.29
CA ALA A 647 3.55 -7.48 -17.95
C ALA A 647 2.63 -8.04 -16.85
N LEU A 648 1.44 -8.48 -17.24
CA LEU A 648 0.45 -9.05 -16.33
C LEU A 648 0.52 -10.59 -16.26
N ILE A 649 1.38 -11.23 -17.02
CA ILE A 649 1.58 -12.69 -16.94
C ILE A 649 2.56 -13.03 -15.83
N VAL A 650 3.56 -12.15 -15.60
CA VAL A 650 4.51 -12.24 -14.49
C VAL A 650 4.74 -10.84 -13.95
N THR A 651 4.11 -10.53 -12.85
CA THR A 651 4.25 -9.21 -12.20
C THR A 651 5.59 -9.10 -11.45
N PRO A 652 6.00 -7.89 -11.05
CA PRO A 652 7.16 -7.71 -10.17
C PRO A 652 7.04 -8.49 -8.86
N TYR A 653 5.81 -8.66 -8.34
CA TYR A 653 5.50 -9.48 -7.18
C TYR A 653 6.05 -10.90 -7.30
N TYR A 654 5.63 -11.65 -8.32
CA TYR A 654 6.10 -13.01 -8.49
C TYR A 654 7.52 -13.10 -9.08
N ASN A 655 8.02 -12.05 -9.71
CA ASN A 655 9.43 -12.00 -10.12
C ASN A 655 10.39 -12.09 -8.93
N TYR A 656 10.00 -11.63 -7.73
CA TYR A 656 10.79 -11.84 -6.51
C TYR A 656 10.98 -13.34 -6.22
N TYR A 657 9.90 -14.11 -6.23
CA TYR A 657 10.00 -15.57 -6.00
C TYR A 657 10.72 -16.30 -7.13
N ILE A 658 10.58 -15.82 -8.36
CA ILE A 658 11.29 -16.40 -9.51
C ILE A 658 12.80 -16.22 -9.36
N ILE A 659 13.29 -15.02 -9.07
CA ILE A 659 14.74 -14.79 -8.89
C ILE A 659 15.29 -15.54 -7.68
N SER A 660 14.49 -15.66 -6.61
CA SER A 660 14.85 -16.44 -5.42
C SER A 660 14.93 -17.93 -5.72
N ALA A 661 14.00 -18.48 -6.50
CA ALA A 661 14.05 -19.87 -6.93
C ALA A 661 15.24 -20.15 -7.90
N MET A 662 15.54 -19.19 -8.77
CA MET A 662 16.72 -19.29 -9.64
C MET A 662 18.03 -19.35 -8.81
N GLU A 663 18.08 -18.60 -7.75
CA GLU A 663 19.20 -18.62 -6.80
C GLU A 663 19.30 -19.97 -6.10
N GLU A 664 18.19 -20.44 -5.50
CA GLU A 664 18.11 -21.72 -4.77
C GLU A 664 18.59 -22.90 -5.67
N MET A 665 18.31 -22.85 -6.96
CA MET A 665 18.80 -23.82 -7.94
C MET A 665 20.23 -23.55 -8.41
N GLY A 666 20.94 -22.55 -7.87
CA GLY A 666 22.32 -22.22 -8.22
C GLY A 666 22.50 -21.37 -9.48
N HIS A 667 21.43 -20.81 -10.04
CA HIS A 667 21.45 -19.97 -11.25
C HIS A 667 21.57 -18.48 -10.97
N ARG A 668 22.35 -18.07 -9.95
CA ARG A 668 22.54 -16.71 -9.44
C ARG A 668 22.84 -15.67 -10.52
N LYS A 669 23.73 -16.01 -11.46
CA LYS A 669 24.07 -15.09 -12.55
C LYS A 669 22.90 -14.82 -13.48
N ALA A 670 22.07 -15.81 -13.75
CA ALA A 670 20.86 -15.63 -14.54
C ALA A 670 19.84 -14.76 -13.81
N ALA A 671 19.67 -14.96 -12.49
CA ALA A 671 18.81 -14.12 -11.63
C ALA A 671 19.29 -12.66 -11.66
N LEU A 672 20.58 -12.38 -11.42
CA LEU A 672 21.13 -11.03 -11.45
C LEU A 672 20.99 -10.36 -12.83
N ASN A 673 21.15 -11.12 -13.92
CA ASN A 673 20.92 -10.62 -15.27
C ASN A 673 19.45 -10.25 -15.48
N TRP A 674 18.52 -11.06 -14.98
CA TRP A 674 17.10 -10.75 -15.05
C TRP A 674 16.72 -9.52 -14.22
N ILE A 675 17.28 -9.36 -13.04
CA ILE A 675 17.14 -8.14 -12.22
C ILE A 675 17.56 -6.91 -13.04
N ARG A 676 18.73 -6.95 -13.69
CA ARG A 676 19.23 -5.83 -14.52
C ARG A 676 18.33 -5.52 -15.71
N GLN A 677 17.65 -6.53 -16.29
CA GLN A 677 16.72 -6.35 -17.39
C GLN A 677 15.36 -5.84 -16.90
N TYR A 678 14.82 -6.43 -15.86
CA TYR A 678 13.47 -6.17 -15.39
C TYR A 678 13.40 -4.88 -14.56
N TRP A 679 13.92 -4.87 -13.36
CA TRP A 679 13.95 -3.65 -12.53
C TRP A 679 14.87 -2.57 -13.10
N GLY A 680 15.98 -2.98 -13.69
CA GLY A 680 16.88 -2.08 -14.42
C GLY A 680 16.23 -1.44 -15.63
N GLY A 681 15.32 -2.14 -16.30
CA GLY A 681 14.50 -1.58 -17.36
C GLY A 681 13.57 -0.46 -16.87
N MET A 682 12.88 -0.63 -15.74
CA MET A 682 12.09 0.46 -15.12
C MET A 682 12.98 1.68 -14.83
N VAL A 683 14.19 1.45 -14.29
CA VAL A 683 15.16 2.54 -14.03
C VAL A 683 15.58 3.26 -15.31
N ASP A 684 15.80 2.54 -16.39
CA ASP A 684 16.16 3.10 -17.69
C ASP A 684 15.03 3.92 -18.33
N GLU A 685 13.76 3.55 -18.03
CA GLU A 685 12.57 4.32 -18.42
C GLU A 685 12.30 5.54 -17.51
N GLY A 686 13.11 5.77 -16.49
CA GLY A 686 13.02 6.94 -15.61
C GLY A 686 12.17 6.73 -14.37
N ALA A 687 11.95 5.49 -13.94
CA ALA A 687 11.25 5.18 -12.71
C ALA A 687 11.91 5.86 -11.50
N THR A 688 11.08 6.49 -10.68
CA THR A 688 11.45 7.07 -9.38
C THR A 688 10.86 6.29 -8.22
N SER A 689 9.97 5.36 -8.53
CA SER A 689 9.36 4.33 -7.71
C SER A 689 9.16 3.08 -8.57
N PHE A 690 9.03 1.89 -8.00
CA PHE A 690 8.77 0.68 -8.77
C PHE A 690 7.29 0.50 -9.06
N TRP A 691 7.01 -0.06 -10.24
CA TRP A 691 5.70 -0.09 -10.87
C TRP A 691 4.96 -1.41 -10.60
N GLU A 692 3.64 -1.37 -10.59
CA GLU A 692 2.76 -2.52 -10.41
C GLU A 692 2.98 -3.64 -11.43
N GLY A 693 3.29 -3.28 -12.65
CA GLY A 693 3.62 -4.18 -13.75
C GLY A 693 4.67 -3.58 -14.67
N TYR A 694 5.47 -4.42 -15.31
CA TYR A 694 6.48 -4.01 -16.27
C TYR A 694 6.78 -5.13 -17.26
N ASP A 695 7.06 -4.75 -18.49
CA ASP A 695 7.60 -5.66 -19.51
C ASP A 695 8.79 -4.99 -20.21
N PRO A 696 9.99 -5.58 -20.20
CA PRO A 696 11.15 -5.04 -20.91
C PRO A 696 10.92 -4.80 -22.41
N ALA A 697 9.89 -5.40 -23.00
CA ALA A 697 9.52 -5.23 -24.41
C ALA A 697 8.57 -4.01 -24.64
N TRP A 698 8.16 -3.31 -23.60
CA TRP A 698 7.26 -2.17 -23.76
C TRP A 698 7.88 -1.04 -24.57
N TYR A 699 6.98 -0.32 -25.29
CA TYR A 699 7.38 0.80 -26.09
C TYR A 699 7.89 1.95 -25.20
N LYS A 700 9.12 2.37 -25.46
CA LYS A 700 9.78 3.47 -24.76
C LYS A 700 9.14 4.80 -25.13
N GLY A 701 8.30 5.33 -24.27
CA GLY A 701 7.67 6.63 -24.47
C GLY A 701 6.26 6.79 -23.90
N ASP A 702 5.44 5.76 -23.97
CA ASP A 702 4.16 5.68 -23.26
C ASP A 702 3.85 4.22 -22.91
N PHE A 703 4.46 3.75 -21.86
CA PHE A 703 4.27 2.39 -21.39
C PHE A 703 2.85 2.15 -20.83
N HIS A 704 2.17 3.18 -20.32
CA HIS A 704 0.77 3.07 -19.94
C HIS A 704 -0.13 2.70 -21.11
N ALA A 705 0.12 3.26 -22.32
CA ALA A 705 -0.65 2.92 -23.51
C ALA A 705 -0.44 1.46 -23.96
N SER A 706 0.66 0.84 -23.55
CA SER A 706 0.97 -0.55 -23.89
C SER A 706 0.25 -1.58 -23.01
N LEU A 707 -0.33 -1.16 -21.89
CA LEU A 707 -1.10 -2.01 -20.98
C LEU A 707 -2.51 -2.22 -21.54
N GLN A 708 -2.72 -3.31 -22.23
CA GLN A 708 -4.02 -3.74 -22.73
C GLN A 708 -4.40 -5.09 -22.11
N ALA A 709 -4.99 -5.06 -20.93
CA ALA A 709 -5.63 -6.24 -20.35
C ALA A 709 -6.91 -5.82 -19.63
N ASP A 710 -7.89 -6.69 -19.62
CA ASP A 710 -9.32 -6.41 -19.37
C ASP A 710 -9.68 -5.70 -18.07
N ASN A 711 -8.78 -5.58 -17.09
CA ASN A 711 -9.00 -4.84 -15.84
C ASN A 711 -7.79 -4.04 -15.37
N MET A 712 -6.68 -4.08 -16.10
CA MET A 712 -5.41 -3.45 -15.76
C MET A 712 -4.86 -2.72 -16.98
N SER A 713 -5.63 -1.78 -17.54
CA SER A 713 -5.23 -1.07 -18.75
C SER A 713 -4.93 0.39 -18.48
N GLY A 714 -3.99 0.94 -19.23
CA GLY A 714 -3.68 2.35 -19.25
C GLY A 714 -3.24 2.88 -17.88
N TYR A 715 -3.72 4.05 -17.54
CA TYR A 715 -3.33 4.78 -16.32
C TYR A 715 -3.87 4.19 -15.01
N ARG A 716 -4.62 3.09 -15.06
CA ARG A 716 -5.01 2.35 -13.86
C ARG A 716 -3.81 1.72 -13.15
N VAL A 717 -2.82 1.24 -13.89
CA VAL A 717 -1.60 0.66 -13.31
C VAL A 717 -0.87 1.71 -12.49
N SER A 718 -0.52 1.36 -11.26
CA SER A 718 0.23 2.25 -10.38
C SER A 718 1.71 2.24 -10.70
N LEU A 719 2.34 3.42 -10.66
CA LEU A 719 3.79 3.56 -10.82
C LEU A 719 4.53 3.63 -9.48
N ALA A 720 3.81 3.44 -8.37
CA ALA A 720 4.38 3.21 -7.04
C ALA A 720 3.64 2.04 -6.40
N HIS A 721 4.26 0.85 -6.33
CA HIS A 721 3.61 -0.36 -5.85
C HIS A 721 4.53 -1.18 -4.94
N GLY A 722 4.07 -1.46 -3.71
CA GLY A 722 4.87 -2.11 -2.66
C GLY A 722 5.41 -3.48 -3.07
N TRP A 723 4.61 -4.30 -3.73
CA TRP A 723 5.01 -5.64 -4.16
C TRP A 723 6.17 -5.69 -5.17
N SER A 724 6.56 -4.52 -5.70
CA SER A 724 7.63 -4.43 -6.69
C SER A 724 9.03 -4.26 -6.09
N THR A 725 9.12 -4.21 -4.76
CA THR A 725 10.38 -3.92 -4.06
C THR A 725 11.27 -5.13 -3.83
N GLY A 726 10.88 -6.32 -4.29
CA GLY A 726 11.55 -7.60 -4.01
C GLY A 726 13.02 -7.72 -4.46
N VAL A 727 13.50 -6.83 -5.31
CA VAL A 727 14.92 -6.75 -5.63
C VAL A 727 15.78 -6.38 -4.42
N MET A 728 15.24 -5.65 -3.45
CA MET A 728 16.00 -5.23 -2.26
C MET A 728 16.35 -6.41 -1.33
N PRO A 729 15.38 -7.17 -0.80
CA PRO A 729 15.72 -8.32 0.03
C PRO A 729 16.59 -9.32 -0.74
N TRP A 730 16.38 -9.49 -2.05
CA TRP A 730 17.25 -10.36 -2.84
C TRP A 730 18.72 -9.90 -2.83
N LEU A 731 19.00 -8.58 -2.93
CA LEU A 731 20.37 -8.05 -2.88
C LEU A 731 21.01 -8.23 -1.50
N MET A 732 20.24 -8.05 -0.42
CA MET A 732 20.73 -8.25 0.94
C MET A 732 21.01 -9.73 1.22
N GLU A 733 20.10 -10.61 0.84
CA GLU A 733 20.20 -12.05 1.08
C GLU A 733 21.22 -12.72 0.14
N GLN A 734 21.25 -12.38 -1.15
CA GLN A 734 21.98 -13.18 -2.14
C GLN A 734 23.33 -12.59 -2.51
N VAL A 735 23.53 -11.27 -2.40
CA VAL A 735 24.83 -10.64 -2.65
C VAL A 735 25.63 -10.47 -1.36
N LEU A 736 25.03 -9.86 -0.34
CA LEU A 736 25.67 -9.72 0.99
C LEU A 736 25.61 -11.04 1.78
N GLY A 737 24.63 -11.89 1.47
CA GLY A 737 24.48 -13.20 2.05
C GLY A 737 23.93 -13.18 3.47
N ILE A 738 23.14 -12.17 3.85
CA ILE A 738 22.61 -12.00 5.20
C ILE A 738 21.30 -12.79 5.34
N HIS A 739 21.28 -13.82 6.17
CA HIS A 739 20.10 -14.65 6.43
C HIS A 739 19.89 -14.83 7.93
N ALA A 740 18.80 -14.27 8.47
CA ALA A 740 18.42 -14.50 9.86
C ALA A 740 18.02 -15.98 10.05
N THR A 741 18.73 -16.70 10.91
CA THR A 741 18.45 -18.12 11.21
C THR A 741 17.88 -18.33 12.61
N GLY A 742 18.07 -17.36 13.50
CA GLY A 742 17.49 -17.34 14.83
C GLY A 742 16.62 -16.10 15.06
N SER A 743 15.67 -16.21 15.98
CA SER A 743 14.72 -15.13 16.28
C SER A 743 15.46 -13.84 16.67
N GLY A 744 15.04 -12.72 16.04
CA GLY A 744 15.61 -11.40 16.29
C GLY A 744 17.11 -11.36 15.99
N PHE A 745 17.57 -12.00 14.92
CA PHE A 745 18.99 -12.11 14.56
C PHE A 745 19.88 -12.66 15.68
N SER A 746 19.33 -13.54 16.56
CA SER A 746 20.17 -14.22 17.56
C SER A 746 21.22 -15.12 16.94
N THR A 747 20.91 -15.69 15.78
CA THR A 747 21.85 -16.35 14.87
C THR A 747 21.62 -15.85 13.46
N VAL A 748 22.70 -15.71 12.69
CA VAL A 748 22.68 -15.29 11.29
C VAL A 748 23.68 -16.10 10.48
N ASP A 749 23.29 -16.55 9.31
CA ASP A 749 24.20 -17.06 8.31
C ASP A 749 24.65 -15.92 7.38
N ILE A 750 25.95 -15.81 7.16
CA ILE A 750 26.56 -14.84 6.23
C ILE A 750 27.19 -15.62 5.09
N ARG A 751 26.55 -15.56 3.92
CA ARG A 751 26.92 -16.33 2.70
C ARG A 751 27.23 -15.41 1.52
N PRO A 752 28.20 -14.50 1.61
CA PRO A 752 28.44 -13.47 0.61
C PRO A 752 28.82 -14.07 -0.75
N ASP A 753 28.27 -13.50 -1.81
CA ASP A 753 28.59 -13.87 -3.19
C ASP A 753 28.51 -12.63 -4.10
N LEU A 754 29.65 -12.26 -4.69
CA LEU A 754 29.70 -11.14 -5.62
C LEU A 754 29.08 -11.43 -6.98
N ILE A 755 28.91 -12.72 -7.32
CA ILE A 755 28.42 -13.18 -8.63
C ILE A 755 29.34 -12.66 -9.75
N ASP A 756 29.03 -11.50 -10.32
CA ASP A 756 29.90 -10.81 -11.30
C ASP A 756 30.35 -9.40 -10.85
N LEU A 757 29.96 -8.97 -9.66
CA LEU A 757 30.34 -7.69 -9.09
C LEU A 757 31.85 -7.67 -8.68
N GLN A 758 32.43 -6.47 -8.57
CA GLN A 758 33.80 -6.30 -8.05
C GLN A 758 33.82 -6.11 -6.54
N TRP A 759 32.79 -5.50 -6.02
CA TRP A 759 32.59 -5.32 -4.58
C TRP A 759 31.12 -5.08 -4.28
N ALA A 760 30.73 -5.38 -3.05
CA ALA A 760 29.44 -5.00 -2.47
C ALA A 760 29.62 -4.73 -0.98
N LYS A 761 28.81 -3.86 -0.42
CA LYS A 761 28.69 -3.59 1.02
C LYS A 761 27.26 -3.22 1.36
N GLY A 762 26.86 -3.49 2.56
CA GLY A 762 25.54 -3.11 3.05
C GLY A 762 25.41 -3.29 4.54
N GLY A 763 24.32 -2.80 5.08
CA GLY A 763 23.99 -2.88 6.48
C GLY A 763 22.54 -3.25 6.68
N GLU A 764 22.32 -4.25 7.52
CA GLU A 764 21.01 -4.74 7.97
C GLU A 764 20.70 -4.17 9.35
N PRO A 765 19.63 -3.41 9.52
CA PRO A 765 19.20 -2.96 10.84
C PRO A 765 18.50 -4.12 11.58
N THR A 766 19.04 -4.52 12.72
CA THR A 766 18.46 -5.57 13.53
C THR A 766 18.03 -5.04 14.91
N PRO A 767 17.21 -5.78 15.66
CA PRO A 767 16.88 -5.41 17.04
C PRO A 767 18.11 -5.31 17.96
N ARG A 768 19.24 -5.91 17.54
CA ARG A 768 20.50 -5.98 18.29
C ARG A 768 21.52 -4.91 17.87
N GLY A 769 21.24 -4.16 16.81
CA GLY A 769 22.09 -3.14 16.21
C GLY A 769 22.33 -3.39 14.73
N MET A 770 23.18 -2.58 14.11
CA MET A 770 23.51 -2.72 12.70
C MET A 770 24.44 -3.92 12.48
N LEU A 771 24.07 -4.78 11.54
CA LEU A 771 24.89 -5.86 11.00
C LEU A 771 25.43 -5.40 9.65
N ASN A 772 26.73 -5.12 9.56
CA ASN A 772 27.33 -4.66 8.30
C ASN A 772 28.18 -5.75 7.67
N VAL A 773 28.04 -5.92 6.37
CA VAL A 773 28.82 -6.83 5.53
C VAL A 773 29.46 -6.07 4.38
N SER A 774 30.75 -6.27 4.15
CA SER A 774 31.45 -5.76 2.98
C SER A 774 32.34 -6.85 2.38
N ILE A 775 32.25 -7.01 1.08
CA ILE A 775 33.06 -7.99 0.35
C ILE A 775 33.66 -7.37 -0.91
N ARG A 776 34.87 -7.78 -1.24
CA ARG A 776 35.57 -7.25 -2.42
C ARG A 776 36.37 -8.35 -3.10
N LYS A 777 36.41 -8.30 -4.41
CA LYS A 777 37.11 -9.28 -5.23
C LYS A 777 38.59 -8.95 -5.34
N ASN A 778 39.45 -9.90 -5.02
CA ASN A 778 40.89 -9.91 -5.33
C ASN A 778 41.73 -8.73 -4.82
N ASP A 779 41.38 -8.04 -3.76
CA ASP A 779 42.16 -6.93 -3.19
C ASP A 779 42.88 -7.27 -1.87
N GLY A 780 42.75 -8.51 -1.42
CA GLY A 780 43.35 -8.95 -0.16
C GLY A 780 42.62 -8.44 1.10
N THR A 781 41.51 -7.69 0.96
CA THR A 781 40.77 -7.19 2.12
C THR A 781 39.74 -8.22 2.65
N GLY A 782 39.40 -9.25 1.86
CA GLY A 782 38.52 -10.31 2.29
C GLY A 782 37.07 -9.87 2.54
N THR A 783 36.36 -10.58 3.43
CA THR A 783 35.05 -10.24 3.92
C THR A 783 35.19 -9.44 5.21
N VAL A 784 34.55 -8.27 5.30
CA VAL A 784 34.50 -7.46 6.51
C VAL A 784 33.11 -7.58 7.11
N LEU A 785 33.05 -7.86 8.41
CA LEU A 785 31.82 -8.05 9.18
C LEU A 785 31.84 -7.17 10.43
N ASP A 786 30.84 -6.29 10.59
CA ASP A 786 30.52 -5.69 11.89
C ASP A 786 29.35 -6.46 12.52
N LEU A 787 29.63 -7.22 13.56
CA LEU A 787 28.66 -8.05 14.25
C LEU A 787 28.10 -7.34 15.48
N PRO A 788 26.79 -7.14 15.59
CA PRO A 788 26.17 -6.52 16.75
C PRO A 788 26.22 -7.43 18.01
N PRO A 789 25.94 -6.87 19.21
CA PRO A 789 25.85 -7.65 20.44
C PRO A 789 24.81 -8.78 20.34
N ASP A 790 24.98 -9.83 21.13
CA ASP A 790 24.06 -10.96 21.28
C ASP A 790 23.64 -11.66 19.97
N THR A 791 24.47 -11.54 18.94
CA THR A 791 24.32 -12.20 17.63
C THR A 791 25.46 -13.18 17.43
N GLN A 792 25.13 -14.41 16.99
CA GLN A 792 26.10 -15.39 16.51
C GLN A 792 26.03 -15.45 14.99
N ALA A 793 27.17 -15.28 14.31
CA ALA A 793 27.27 -15.38 12.86
C ALA A 793 27.98 -16.68 12.44
N ASN A 794 27.36 -17.46 11.55
CA ASN A 794 28.01 -18.51 10.81
C ASN A 794 28.38 -17.95 9.43
N ILE A 795 29.67 -17.92 9.11
CA ILE A 795 30.17 -17.25 7.92
C ILE A 795 30.68 -18.30 6.93
N TYR A 796 30.13 -18.32 5.76
CA TYR A 796 30.38 -19.29 4.68
C TYR A 796 31.18 -18.61 3.58
N LEU A 797 32.50 -18.82 3.60
CA LEU A 797 33.42 -18.20 2.65
C LEU A 797 33.64 -19.08 1.42
N PRO A 798 33.57 -18.55 0.19
CA PRO A 798 33.95 -19.33 -1.00
C PRO A 798 35.40 -19.76 -0.94
N VAL A 799 35.65 -21.04 -1.25
CA VAL A 799 36.99 -21.61 -1.22
C VAL A 799 37.31 -22.34 -2.52
N SER A 800 38.56 -22.30 -2.94
CA SER A 800 39.03 -23.00 -4.13
C SER A 800 39.51 -24.43 -3.85
N SER A 801 39.74 -24.77 -2.60
CA SER A 801 40.16 -26.10 -2.17
C SER A 801 39.74 -26.42 -0.73
N GLN A 802 39.64 -27.69 -0.38
CA GLN A 802 39.31 -28.12 1.00
C GLN A 802 40.43 -27.81 2.02
N ASN A 803 41.61 -27.49 1.58
CA ASN A 803 42.76 -27.13 2.45
C ASN A 803 42.95 -25.60 2.60
N THR A 804 41.88 -24.84 2.36
CA THR A 804 41.89 -23.39 2.49
C THR A 804 42.10 -22.99 3.94
N THR A 805 43.08 -22.13 4.19
CA THR A 805 43.30 -21.51 5.51
C THR A 805 42.37 -20.32 5.66
N VAL A 806 41.57 -20.32 6.74
CA VAL A 806 40.75 -19.15 7.10
C VAL A 806 41.46 -18.37 8.20
N THR A 807 41.55 -17.04 8.01
CA THR A 807 42.07 -16.13 9.03
C THR A 807 41.03 -15.11 9.41
N VAL A 808 40.96 -14.75 10.71
CA VAL A 808 40.10 -13.73 11.28
C VAL A 808 40.98 -12.73 11.99
N ASN A 809 40.99 -11.47 11.57
CA ASN A 809 41.86 -10.41 12.07
C ASN A 809 43.36 -10.82 12.04
N GLY A 810 43.76 -11.61 11.03
CA GLY A 810 45.13 -12.08 10.86
C GLY A 810 45.49 -13.35 11.64
N GLU A 811 44.60 -13.86 12.49
CA GLU A 811 44.77 -15.14 13.24
C GLU A 811 44.09 -16.29 12.51
N THR A 812 44.80 -17.42 12.39
CA THR A 812 44.24 -18.63 11.77
C THR A 812 43.10 -19.20 12.62
N GLN A 813 41.98 -19.49 12.00
CA GLN A 813 40.81 -20.10 12.62
C GLN A 813 40.52 -21.47 12.03
N SER A 814 39.99 -22.38 12.87
CA SER A 814 39.50 -23.67 12.39
C SER A 814 38.19 -23.45 11.63
N SER A 815 38.06 -24.04 10.45
CA SER A 815 36.84 -24.02 9.65
C SER A 815 36.34 -25.41 9.36
N THR A 816 35.05 -25.54 9.13
CA THR A 816 34.38 -26.77 8.67
C THR A 816 34.02 -26.65 7.20
N PRO A 817 34.27 -27.68 6.37
CA PRO A 817 33.81 -27.69 4.99
C PRO A 817 32.27 -27.65 4.95
N ALA A 818 31.73 -26.84 4.07
CA ALA A 818 30.30 -26.68 3.83
C ALA A 818 30.00 -26.76 2.34
N GLU A 819 28.74 -26.99 1.98
CA GLU A 819 28.25 -27.03 0.59
C GLU A 819 29.09 -27.93 -0.33
N GLY A 820 29.33 -29.17 0.11
CA GLY A 820 30.13 -30.13 -0.66
C GLY A 820 31.62 -29.75 -0.75
N GLY A 821 32.11 -28.84 0.07
CA GLY A 821 33.48 -28.37 0.11
C GLY A 821 33.77 -27.13 -0.77
N SER A 822 32.72 -26.53 -1.33
CA SER A 822 32.85 -25.28 -2.08
C SER A 822 32.95 -24.05 -1.17
N ARG A 823 32.60 -24.21 0.11
CA ARG A 823 32.73 -23.17 1.15
C ARG A 823 33.41 -23.70 2.42
N ALA A 824 34.06 -22.79 3.12
CA ALA A 824 34.56 -23.01 4.49
C ALA A 824 33.67 -22.21 5.46
N MET A 825 33.16 -22.87 6.50
CA MET A 825 32.30 -22.25 7.51
C MET A 825 33.08 -22.02 8.81
N ILE A 826 32.95 -20.80 9.35
CA ILE A 826 33.42 -20.42 10.69
C ILE A 826 32.28 -19.81 11.49
N THR A 827 32.36 -19.87 12.81
CA THR A 827 31.38 -19.24 13.71
C THR A 827 32.02 -18.14 14.54
N ILE A 828 31.39 -16.97 14.56
CA ILE A 828 31.78 -15.83 15.40
C ILE A 828 30.61 -15.46 16.32
N SER A 829 30.87 -15.41 17.65
CA SER A 829 29.82 -15.15 18.66
C SER A 829 30.07 -13.87 19.48
N LYS A 830 31.19 -13.19 19.30
CA LYS A 830 31.49 -11.97 20.02
C LYS A 830 31.17 -10.77 19.15
N PRO A 831 30.55 -9.70 19.68
CA PRO A 831 30.36 -8.47 18.91
C PRO A 831 31.70 -7.83 18.56
N GLY A 832 31.78 -7.18 17.39
CA GLY A 832 33.01 -6.52 16.98
C GLY A 832 33.17 -6.39 15.47
N HIS A 833 34.34 -5.86 15.10
CA HIS A 833 34.78 -5.68 13.73
C HIS A 833 35.73 -6.80 13.33
N TYR A 834 35.44 -7.49 12.23
CA TYR A 834 36.17 -8.67 11.77
C TYR A 834 36.57 -8.52 10.30
N VAL A 835 37.85 -8.79 10.03
CA VAL A 835 38.39 -8.92 8.67
C VAL A 835 38.73 -10.39 8.46
N ILE A 836 38.08 -11.04 7.51
CA ILE A 836 38.06 -12.48 7.34
C ILE A 836 38.59 -12.81 5.93
N HIS A 837 39.60 -13.66 5.85
CA HIS A 837 40.17 -14.13 4.60
C HIS A 837 40.11 -15.67 4.51
N ALA A 838 39.81 -16.16 3.32
CA ALA A 838 39.97 -17.57 2.92
C ALA A 838 41.06 -17.66 1.84
N GLN A 839 42.21 -18.29 2.16
CA GLN A 839 43.41 -18.36 1.31
C GLN A 839 43.80 -19.80 1.02
#